data_cb38aed7852fe6e4c31c1ae4c85f8c68
#
_entry.id   cb38aed7852fe6e4c31c1ae4c85f8c68
#
_cell.length_a   1.000
_cell.length_b   1.000
_cell.length_c   1.000
_cell.angle_alpha   90.00
_cell.angle_beta   90.00
_cell.angle_gamma   90.00
#
_symmetry.space_group_name_H-M   'P 1'
#
loop_
_entity.id
_entity.type
_entity.pdbx_description
1 polymer ?
#
loop_
_entity_poly.entity_id
_entity_poly.type
_entity_poly.pdbx_seq_one_letter_code
_entity_poly.pdbx_strand_id
1 'polypeptide(L)'
;MRVCTFLFAGILCAQTPAKVDFGRDVLPILRQNCVSCHGPAQQNSGMRLDRKSAVISRRGVVPGSSENSMVFHRISGSAFGMQMPPSGPIRPEQINVIKTWIDQGADWPDSLANEVELPPLNSKAVAMVEALRTGDLPGFMKSAAADANLLNARGPEGSTPFMYAVLYTGPATLARLLKLGADPNKRNDANVTALMWAATDLEKTRLLLDHGADVNARSSDMRTPLIIAARRPGNSSVVKLLLDHGANPNPNAHPAAESSPLIEAATAGDFASMELLIGRGAEVKASGELALEMAVGMGCSKCVALLAAKDLDREAYSAALPNIAFLGDVNAVKLALDHGADVNAFDPLGRTPLMYAAASDLLDLDVVKLLVERGADVNAKDVHKEGGDSGLTVLDIAKLHGDTPVVQWLIKSGAKGTSPSSPVLKARRENTIQSAIRGSIPLLQRADANFIPKAACASCHNNSLAAMATASARSHGFQVDEKTAAQQVKANVFGLEKLRDYMHQGFFVPVGDLFGPVVVSYMLVGLDAEHYKADLNTDAVAMYLKAHQSPDGQWAYPAADTRPPICSDYIGQTALSMRALQLYAPKTDKAAYDRSIQLAAAWMATARPKNNDDRGWRVLGLAWAGKDKLATQKAMRELLAVQRADGGWSDLDSMESSAYATGKALFALQTAGLSASDAAYERAVRFLLSTQQEDGSWYVRSRAMAFQPYFDAGFPHGFDQWISAAGTSWATLALSQASPARMTMAMKGR
;
A
#
# COMPACT_ATOMS: atom_id res chain seq x y z
N MET A 1 16.81 70.42 36.64
CA MET A 1 15.70 69.86 35.85
C MET A 1 16.12 68.44 35.36
N ARG A 2 15.61 67.39 36.01
CA ARG A 2 15.84 65.96 35.58
C ARG A 2 14.59 65.54 34.87
N VAL A 3 14.78 65.17 33.62
CA VAL A 3 13.73 64.57 32.77
C VAL A 3 13.73 63.07 33.00
N CYS A 4 12.65 62.49 33.57
CA CYS A 4 12.42 61.06 33.66
C CYS A 4 11.73 60.59 32.39
N THR A 5 12.41 59.73 31.62
CA THR A 5 11.85 59.00 30.44
C THR A 5 11.24 57.70 30.93
N PHE A 6 9.92 57.58 30.85
CA PHE A 6 9.20 56.36 31.13
C PHE A 6 9.23 55.47 29.84
N LEU A 7 9.88 54.31 29.92
CA LEU A 7 9.79 53.26 28.93
C LEU A 7 8.52 52.42 29.21
N PHE A 8 7.54 52.49 28.34
CA PHE A 8 6.42 51.57 28.33
C PHE A 8 6.88 50.29 27.61
N ALA A 9 7.12 49.21 28.36
CA ALA A 9 7.27 47.86 27.83
C ALA A 9 5.86 47.30 27.58
N GLY A 10 5.43 47.28 26.31
CA GLY A 10 4.21 46.59 25.90
C GLY A 10 4.40 45.08 25.99
N ILE A 11 3.77 44.45 26.96
CA ILE A 11 3.63 42.99 27.02
C ILE A 11 2.64 42.61 25.92
N LEU A 12 3.12 42.06 24.79
CA LEU A 12 2.28 41.31 23.86
C LEU A 12 1.82 40.03 24.57
N CYS A 13 0.63 40.05 25.16
CA CYS A 13 -0.08 38.83 25.50
C CYS A 13 -0.41 38.12 24.18
N ALA A 14 0.31 37.05 23.85
CA ALA A 14 -0.12 36.09 22.85
C ALA A 14 -1.45 35.50 23.34
N GLN A 15 -2.56 35.96 22.77
CA GLN A 15 -3.87 35.37 23.02
C GLN A 15 -3.82 33.95 22.46
N THR A 16 -3.91 32.95 23.31
CA THR A 16 -4.20 31.59 22.91
C THR A 16 -5.44 31.62 22.00
N PRO A 17 -5.40 31.06 20.79
CA PRO A 17 -6.55 31.07 19.89
C PRO A 17 -7.75 30.45 20.62
N ALA A 18 -8.90 31.10 20.56
CA ALA A 18 -10.13 30.66 21.20
C ALA A 18 -10.42 29.21 20.74
N LYS A 19 -10.83 28.34 21.68
CA LYS A 19 -11.21 26.94 21.35
C LYS A 19 -12.38 26.95 20.38
N VAL A 20 -12.21 26.29 19.24
CA VAL A 20 -13.26 26.09 18.25
C VAL A 20 -14.26 25.05 18.78
N ASP A 21 -15.55 25.41 18.82
CA ASP A 21 -16.62 24.52 19.23
C ASP A 21 -17.21 23.78 18.02
N PHE A 22 -17.27 22.45 18.08
CA PHE A 22 -17.77 21.66 16.96
C PHE A 22 -19.22 22.01 16.59
N GLY A 23 -20.11 22.07 17.57
CA GLY A 23 -21.54 22.29 17.34
C GLY A 23 -21.86 23.65 16.77
N ARG A 24 -21.20 24.68 17.29
CA ARG A 24 -21.40 26.08 16.92
C ARG A 24 -20.65 26.48 15.65
N ASP A 25 -19.39 26.05 15.51
CA ASP A 25 -18.47 26.62 14.49
C ASP A 25 -18.27 25.66 13.31
N VAL A 26 -18.17 24.34 13.54
CA VAL A 26 -17.80 23.34 12.50
C VAL A 26 -19.01 22.67 11.87
N LEU A 27 -19.93 22.17 12.68
CA LEU A 27 -21.11 21.42 12.21
C LEU A 27 -21.95 22.18 11.18
N PRO A 28 -22.20 23.51 11.32
CA PRO A 28 -22.89 24.26 10.30
C PRO A 28 -22.16 24.28 8.95
N ILE A 29 -20.83 24.39 8.96
CA ILE A 29 -19.99 24.36 7.73
C ILE A 29 -20.14 23.02 7.03
N LEU A 30 -20.01 21.89 7.77
CA LEU A 30 -20.15 20.55 7.24
C LEU A 30 -21.55 20.30 6.66
N ARG A 31 -22.61 20.71 7.38
CA ARG A 31 -24.00 20.57 6.93
C ARG A 31 -24.29 21.33 5.64
N GLN A 32 -23.78 22.55 5.55
CA GLN A 32 -24.04 23.43 4.41
C GLN A 32 -23.30 23.00 3.15
N ASN A 33 -22.05 22.51 3.28
CA ASN A 33 -21.14 22.38 2.15
C ASN A 33 -20.79 20.91 1.83
N CYS A 34 -21.00 19.96 2.73
CA CYS A 34 -20.43 18.61 2.62
C CYS A 34 -21.49 17.49 2.71
N VAL A 35 -22.43 17.59 3.67
CA VAL A 35 -23.32 16.48 4.04
C VAL A 35 -24.31 16.09 2.93
N SER A 36 -24.61 17.00 2.00
CA SER A 36 -25.46 16.66 0.82
C SER A 36 -24.85 15.55 -0.04
N CYS A 37 -23.51 15.54 -0.18
CA CYS A 37 -22.77 14.54 -0.96
C CYS A 37 -22.09 13.48 -0.09
N HIS A 38 -21.78 13.80 1.18
CA HIS A 38 -21.09 12.94 2.13
C HIS A 38 -21.91 12.70 3.40
N GLY A 39 -23.17 12.36 3.24
CA GLY A 39 -24.16 12.15 4.30
C GLY A 39 -24.98 10.87 4.11
N PRO A 40 -26.17 10.79 4.77
CA PRO A 40 -26.97 9.57 4.71
C PRO A 40 -27.62 9.32 3.33
N ALA A 41 -27.90 10.37 2.56
CA ALA A 41 -28.53 10.26 1.24
C ALA A 41 -27.52 9.91 0.14
N GLN A 42 -26.29 10.44 0.23
CA GLN A 42 -25.20 10.16 -0.69
C GLN A 42 -23.90 9.96 0.10
N GLN A 43 -23.08 9.02 -0.31
CA GLN A 43 -21.81 8.68 0.33
C GLN A 43 -20.71 8.64 -0.73
N ASN A 44 -20.48 9.77 -1.41
CA ASN A 44 -19.49 9.86 -2.47
C ASN A 44 -18.11 9.44 -1.94
N SER A 45 -17.42 8.59 -2.69
CA SER A 45 -16.18 7.92 -2.26
C SER A 45 -16.31 7.21 -0.90
N GLY A 46 -17.53 6.76 -0.54
CA GLY A 46 -17.82 6.11 0.73
C GLY A 46 -17.62 6.99 1.97
N MET A 47 -17.40 8.30 1.83
CA MET A 47 -17.13 9.19 2.95
C MET A 47 -18.44 9.70 3.59
N ARG A 48 -18.49 9.73 4.93
CA ARG A 48 -19.57 10.25 5.75
C ARG A 48 -19.01 11.37 6.64
N LEU A 49 -19.39 12.64 6.34
CA LEU A 49 -18.96 13.81 7.12
C LEU A 49 -19.99 14.23 8.16
N ASP A 50 -21.06 13.46 8.32
CA ASP A 50 -22.11 13.63 9.32
C ASP A 50 -21.96 12.69 10.54
N ARG A 51 -20.95 11.78 10.55
CA ARG A 51 -20.69 10.84 11.64
C ARG A 51 -19.24 10.92 12.12
N LYS A 52 -19.05 11.09 13.43
CA LYS A 52 -17.74 11.18 14.08
C LYS A 52 -16.84 10.00 13.75
N SER A 53 -17.31 8.77 13.99
CA SER A 53 -16.52 7.55 13.76
C SER A 53 -16.10 7.39 12.29
N ALA A 54 -17.00 7.68 11.36
CA ALA A 54 -16.72 7.57 9.94
C ALA A 54 -15.67 8.58 9.45
N VAL A 55 -15.72 9.81 9.96
CA VAL A 55 -14.75 10.87 9.63
C VAL A 55 -13.36 10.52 10.16
N ILE A 56 -13.28 10.06 11.40
CA ILE A 56 -11.98 9.77 12.06
C ILE A 56 -11.38 8.47 11.52
N SER A 57 -12.19 7.39 11.38
CA SER A 57 -11.69 6.09 10.94
C SER A 57 -11.14 6.08 9.49
N ARG A 58 -11.63 6.99 8.64
CA ARG A 58 -11.25 7.10 7.22
C ARG A 58 -10.21 8.18 6.94
N ARG A 59 -9.54 8.72 7.97
CA ARG A 59 -8.63 9.86 7.84
C ARG A 59 -9.27 11.11 7.21
N GLY A 60 -10.58 11.18 7.18
CA GLY A 60 -11.24 12.43 6.85
C GLY A 60 -10.70 13.54 7.73
N VAL A 61 -10.56 13.23 9.03
CA VAL A 61 -9.93 14.09 10.03
C VAL A 61 -8.97 13.28 10.89
N VAL A 62 -7.74 13.74 11.02
CA VAL A 62 -6.73 13.23 11.96
C VAL A 62 -6.65 14.23 13.13
N PRO A 63 -7.16 13.90 14.31
CA PRO A 63 -7.15 14.81 15.45
C PRO A 63 -5.74 15.31 15.77
N GLY A 64 -5.61 16.62 15.90
CA GLY A 64 -4.33 17.29 16.16
C GLY A 64 -3.45 17.53 14.94
N SER A 65 -3.91 17.18 13.72
CA SER A 65 -3.10 17.34 12.51
C SER A 65 -3.95 17.62 11.27
N SER A 66 -4.14 18.89 10.95
CA SER A 66 -4.80 19.30 9.71
C SER A 66 -4.01 18.85 8.47
N GLU A 67 -2.68 18.87 8.54
CA GLU A 67 -1.77 18.47 7.47
C GLU A 67 -1.87 16.97 7.09
N ASN A 68 -2.45 16.14 7.96
CA ASN A 68 -2.70 14.73 7.70
C ASN A 68 -4.19 14.42 7.50
N SER A 69 -5.03 15.46 7.45
CA SER A 69 -6.49 15.32 7.35
C SER A 69 -6.96 15.54 5.91
N MET A 70 -7.54 14.49 5.31
CA MET A 70 -8.02 14.53 3.92
C MET A 70 -9.05 15.63 3.69
N VAL A 71 -9.95 15.86 4.65
CA VAL A 71 -10.94 16.94 4.58
C VAL A 71 -10.26 18.28 4.40
N PHE A 72 -9.19 18.57 5.17
CA PHE A 72 -8.46 19.82 5.06
C PHE A 72 -7.78 19.96 3.69
N HIS A 73 -7.11 18.93 3.21
CA HIS A 73 -6.48 18.97 1.89
C HIS A 73 -7.48 19.23 0.77
N ARG A 74 -8.61 18.55 0.78
CA ARG A 74 -9.65 18.68 -0.26
C ARG A 74 -10.36 20.03 -0.25
N ILE A 75 -10.52 20.68 0.90
CA ILE A 75 -11.12 22.02 0.97
C ILE A 75 -10.11 23.14 0.70
N SER A 76 -8.81 22.89 0.87
CA SER A 76 -7.74 23.89 0.69
C SER A 76 -7.25 24.00 -0.75
N GLY A 77 -7.45 22.97 -1.58
CA GLY A 77 -7.00 22.97 -2.96
C GLY A 77 -7.19 21.61 -3.66
N SER A 78 -6.59 21.49 -4.85
CA SER A 78 -6.68 20.29 -5.69
C SER A 78 -5.41 19.42 -5.70
N ALA A 79 -4.39 19.77 -4.93
CA ALA A 79 -3.09 19.07 -4.92
C ALA A 79 -3.19 17.57 -4.53
N PHE A 80 -4.22 17.20 -3.77
CA PHE A 80 -4.49 15.83 -3.34
C PHE A 80 -5.76 15.24 -3.98
N GLY A 81 -6.11 15.68 -5.17
CA GLY A 81 -7.29 15.31 -5.92
C GLY A 81 -8.32 16.42 -6.02
N MET A 82 -9.53 16.11 -6.55
CA MET A 82 -10.56 17.12 -6.81
C MET A 82 -10.85 17.97 -5.57
N GLN A 83 -10.78 19.30 -5.75
CA GLN A 83 -11.14 20.24 -4.67
C GLN A 83 -12.61 20.07 -4.27
N MET A 84 -12.87 20.15 -2.97
CA MET A 84 -14.22 20.05 -2.40
C MET A 84 -14.69 21.38 -1.78
N PRO A 85 -15.95 21.73 -1.96
CA PRO A 85 -16.95 21.10 -2.82
C PRO A 85 -16.64 21.30 -4.33
N PRO A 86 -17.12 20.41 -5.23
CA PRO A 86 -16.92 20.57 -6.67
C PRO A 86 -17.58 21.84 -7.26
N SER A 87 -18.57 22.39 -6.54
CA SER A 87 -19.26 23.64 -6.89
C SER A 87 -18.41 24.91 -6.70
N GLY A 88 -17.22 24.78 -6.13
CA GLY A 88 -16.29 25.85 -5.84
C GLY A 88 -15.79 25.88 -4.40
N PRO A 89 -14.69 26.59 -4.13
CA PRO A 89 -14.07 26.60 -2.80
C PRO A 89 -14.99 27.23 -1.76
N ILE A 90 -14.96 26.70 -0.55
CA ILE A 90 -15.59 27.34 0.61
C ILE A 90 -14.76 28.56 1.05
N ARG A 91 -15.37 29.46 1.82
CA ARG A 91 -14.72 30.71 2.23
C ARG A 91 -13.45 30.43 3.06
N PRO A 92 -12.37 31.23 2.89
CA PRO A 92 -11.11 31.05 3.63
C PRO A 92 -11.30 31.01 5.15
N GLU A 93 -12.25 31.78 5.70
CA GLU A 93 -12.55 31.77 7.13
C GLU A 93 -13.12 30.40 7.57
N GLN A 94 -13.94 29.77 6.75
CA GLN A 94 -14.49 28.44 7.04
C GLN A 94 -13.40 27.36 6.96
N ILE A 95 -12.47 27.46 5.99
CA ILE A 95 -11.29 26.59 5.91
C ILE A 95 -10.46 26.72 7.18
N ASN A 96 -10.21 27.97 7.64
CA ASN A 96 -9.43 28.22 8.85
C ASN A 96 -10.11 27.70 10.13
N VAL A 97 -11.43 27.78 10.22
CA VAL A 97 -12.21 27.19 11.34
C VAL A 97 -12.00 25.66 11.38
N ILE A 98 -12.18 24.98 10.25
CA ILE A 98 -11.98 23.52 10.17
C ILE A 98 -10.52 23.16 10.49
N LYS A 99 -9.55 23.89 9.93
CA LYS A 99 -8.12 23.71 10.23
C LYS A 99 -7.85 23.80 11.72
N THR A 100 -8.28 24.92 12.34
CA THR A 100 -8.05 25.19 13.76
C THR A 100 -8.69 24.14 14.65
N TRP A 101 -9.92 23.73 14.34
CA TRP A 101 -10.62 22.66 15.06
C TRP A 101 -9.83 21.34 15.00
N ILE A 102 -9.34 20.97 13.82
CA ILE A 102 -8.52 19.75 13.64
C ILE A 102 -7.25 19.83 14.48
N ASP A 103 -6.50 20.94 14.38
CA ASP A 103 -5.23 21.14 15.07
C ASP A 103 -5.40 21.22 16.60
N GLN A 104 -6.57 21.65 17.09
CA GLN A 104 -6.95 21.62 18.50
C GLN A 104 -7.40 20.22 18.99
N GLY A 105 -7.31 19.18 18.17
CA GLY A 105 -7.64 17.81 18.54
C GLY A 105 -8.98 17.30 18.02
N ALA A 106 -9.67 18.06 17.16
CA ALA A 106 -10.93 17.69 16.52
C ALA A 106 -12.01 17.25 17.53
N ASP A 107 -12.17 18.01 18.61
CA ASP A 107 -13.13 17.70 19.65
C ASP A 107 -14.55 17.71 19.07
N TRP A 108 -15.15 16.51 18.98
CA TRP A 108 -16.49 16.26 18.47
C TRP A 108 -17.30 15.59 19.57
N PRO A 109 -18.24 16.31 20.22
CA PRO A 109 -19.02 15.77 21.33
C PRO A 109 -19.85 14.54 20.91
N ASP A 110 -19.91 13.53 21.77
CA ASP A 110 -20.64 12.31 21.47
C ASP A 110 -22.14 12.54 21.27
N SER A 111 -22.72 13.55 21.92
CA SER A 111 -24.10 14.00 21.70
C SER A 111 -24.39 14.52 20.29
N LEU A 112 -23.35 14.90 19.54
CA LEU A 112 -23.42 15.37 18.15
C LEU A 112 -22.77 14.37 17.16
N ALA A 113 -22.29 13.23 17.65
CA ALA A 113 -21.55 12.25 16.85
C ALA A 113 -22.39 11.57 15.76
N ASN A 114 -23.72 11.64 15.88
CA ASN A 114 -24.70 11.04 14.96
C ASN A 114 -24.41 9.54 14.68
N GLU A 115 -23.89 8.85 15.70
CA GLU A 115 -23.58 7.42 15.60
C GLU A 115 -24.90 6.61 15.58
N VAL A 116 -24.88 5.56 14.76
CA VAL A 116 -25.96 4.57 14.79
C VAL A 116 -25.59 3.57 15.89
N GLU A 117 -26.43 3.46 16.90
CA GLU A 117 -26.29 2.40 17.89
C GLU A 117 -26.52 1.05 17.20
N LEU A 118 -25.44 0.29 17.07
CA LEU A 118 -25.51 -1.03 16.43
C LEU A 118 -26.01 -2.05 17.44
N PRO A 119 -26.92 -2.97 17.04
CA PRO A 119 -27.35 -4.05 17.92
C PRO A 119 -26.15 -4.86 18.42
N PRO A 120 -26.19 -5.42 19.64
CA PRO A 120 -25.10 -6.23 20.15
C PRO A 120 -24.86 -7.47 19.28
N LEU A 121 -23.61 -7.94 19.28
CA LEU A 121 -23.26 -9.18 18.60
C LEU A 121 -23.93 -10.37 19.29
N ASN A 122 -24.36 -11.34 18.49
CA ASN A 122 -24.87 -12.61 19.01
C ASN A 122 -23.67 -13.53 19.35
N SER A 123 -23.48 -13.87 20.62
CA SER A 123 -22.35 -14.67 21.08
C SER A 123 -22.28 -16.06 20.45
N LYS A 124 -23.42 -16.70 20.15
CA LYS A 124 -23.49 -17.98 19.44
C LYS A 124 -23.07 -17.83 17.98
N ALA A 125 -23.47 -16.73 17.32
CA ALA A 125 -23.02 -16.44 15.96
C ALA A 125 -21.50 -16.20 15.90
N VAL A 126 -20.93 -15.47 16.86
CA VAL A 126 -19.47 -15.30 16.99
C VAL A 126 -18.76 -16.64 17.18
N ALA A 127 -19.28 -17.51 18.05
CA ALA A 127 -18.72 -18.85 18.25
C ALA A 127 -18.81 -19.72 16.99
N MET A 128 -19.90 -19.60 16.19
CA MET A 128 -20.01 -20.30 14.92
C MET A 128 -18.98 -19.81 13.89
N VAL A 129 -18.70 -18.51 13.83
CA VAL A 129 -17.65 -17.98 12.96
C VAL A 129 -16.27 -18.52 13.36
N GLU A 130 -15.98 -18.59 14.64
CA GLU A 130 -14.73 -19.16 15.14
C GLU A 130 -14.60 -20.67 14.84
N ALA A 131 -15.71 -21.42 14.92
CA ALA A 131 -15.74 -22.83 14.52
C ALA A 131 -15.37 -23.00 13.02
N LEU A 132 -15.91 -22.15 12.13
CA LEU A 132 -15.53 -22.14 10.73
C LEU A 132 -14.04 -21.85 10.56
N ARG A 133 -13.54 -20.80 11.19
CA ARG A 133 -12.15 -20.38 11.09
C ARG A 133 -11.16 -21.46 11.55
N THR A 134 -11.51 -22.16 12.60
CA THR A 134 -10.67 -23.25 13.16
C THR A 134 -10.85 -24.60 12.47
N GLY A 135 -11.79 -24.70 11.52
CA GLY A 135 -12.06 -25.90 10.74
C GLY A 135 -13.03 -26.90 11.39
N ASP A 136 -13.72 -26.50 12.48
CA ASP A 136 -14.79 -27.32 13.09
C ASP A 136 -16.12 -27.16 12.32
N LEU A 137 -16.11 -27.59 11.07
CA LEU A 137 -17.33 -27.63 10.25
C LEU A 137 -18.44 -28.50 10.84
N PRO A 138 -18.17 -29.67 11.46
CA PRO A 138 -19.22 -30.44 12.15
C PRO A 138 -19.92 -29.65 13.27
N GLY A 139 -19.15 -28.99 14.14
CA GLY A 139 -19.69 -28.15 15.23
C GLY A 139 -20.51 -26.97 14.70
N PHE A 140 -20.05 -26.31 13.65
CA PHE A 140 -20.80 -25.26 12.94
C PHE A 140 -22.13 -25.79 12.40
N MET A 141 -22.11 -26.91 11.66
CA MET A 141 -23.32 -27.50 11.07
C MET A 141 -24.32 -27.99 12.12
N LYS A 142 -23.83 -28.51 13.28
CA LYS A 142 -24.66 -28.90 14.42
C LYS A 142 -25.39 -27.68 14.98
N SER A 143 -24.71 -26.56 15.16
CA SER A 143 -25.28 -25.31 15.65
C SER A 143 -26.32 -24.74 14.68
N ALA A 144 -26.04 -24.75 13.38
CA ALA A 144 -26.96 -24.33 12.33
C ALA A 144 -28.22 -25.21 12.25
N ALA A 145 -28.10 -26.51 12.44
CA ALA A 145 -29.25 -27.43 12.47
C ALA A 145 -30.11 -27.29 13.74
N ALA A 146 -29.50 -26.94 14.86
CA ALA A 146 -30.21 -26.75 16.13
C ALA A 146 -31.00 -25.43 16.13
N ASP A 147 -30.48 -24.38 15.50
CA ASP A 147 -31.15 -23.07 15.37
C ASP A 147 -30.70 -22.39 14.07
N ALA A 148 -31.51 -22.53 13.03
CA ALA A 148 -31.23 -21.96 11.72
C ALA A 148 -31.21 -20.42 11.70
N ASN A 149 -31.87 -19.74 12.67
CA ASN A 149 -31.79 -18.28 12.76
C ASN A 149 -30.38 -17.75 13.04
N LEU A 150 -29.54 -18.57 13.65
CA LEU A 150 -28.14 -18.22 13.89
C LEU A 150 -27.36 -17.97 12.60
N LEU A 151 -27.75 -18.59 11.47
CA LEU A 151 -27.14 -18.36 10.17
C LEU A 151 -27.24 -16.90 9.72
N ASN A 152 -28.31 -16.22 10.17
CA ASN A 152 -28.61 -14.83 9.82
C ASN A 152 -28.36 -13.86 10.98
N ALA A 153 -27.87 -14.37 12.12
CA ALA A 153 -27.61 -13.57 13.32
C ALA A 153 -26.35 -12.71 13.15
N ARG A 154 -26.30 -11.60 13.88
CA ARG A 154 -25.22 -10.64 13.85
C ARG A 154 -23.96 -11.20 14.53
N GLY A 155 -22.93 -11.49 13.75
CA GLY A 155 -21.58 -11.88 14.16
C GLY A 155 -20.58 -10.73 14.08
N PRO A 156 -19.27 -11.03 13.96
CA PRO A 156 -18.22 -10.01 13.87
C PRO A 156 -18.51 -8.99 12.75
N GLU A 157 -18.36 -7.68 13.04
CA GLU A 157 -18.64 -6.56 12.10
C GLU A 157 -20.06 -6.57 11.51
N GLY A 158 -21.01 -7.16 12.23
CA GLY A 158 -22.36 -7.33 11.73
C GLY A 158 -22.52 -8.43 10.67
N SER A 159 -21.42 -9.05 10.24
CA SER A 159 -21.44 -10.15 9.27
C SER A 159 -22.04 -11.40 9.88
N THR A 160 -22.85 -12.13 9.09
CA THR A 160 -23.50 -13.33 9.56
C THR A 160 -22.63 -14.58 9.49
N PRO A 161 -22.89 -15.65 10.28
CA PRO A 161 -22.24 -16.93 10.11
C PRO A 161 -22.34 -17.50 8.68
N PHE A 162 -23.45 -17.22 7.97
CA PHE A 162 -23.59 -17.59 6.56
C PHE A 162 -22.61 -16.84 5.66
N MET A 163 -22.40 -15.52 5.85
CA MET A 163 -21.39 -14.76 5.11
C MET A 163 -20.02 -15.35 5.33
N TYR A 164 -19.62 -15.65 6.57
CA TYR A 164 -18.35 -16.32 6.83
C TYR A 164 -18.25 -17.73 6.24
N ALA A 165 -19.37 -18.47 6.15
CA ALA A 165 -19.38 -19.78 5.47
C ALA A 165 -19.02 -19.65 3.98
N VAL A 166 -19.33 -18.52 3.31
CA VAL A 166 -18.86 -18.23 1.93
C VAL A 166 -17.33 -18.25 1.85
N LEU A 167 -16.64 -17.71 2.85
CA LEU A 167 -15.18 -17.61 2.86
C LEU A 167 -14.51 -18.96 3.22
N TYR A 168 -15.06 -19.70 4.17
CA TYR A 168 -14.41 -20.85 4.78
C TYR A 168 -14.90 -22.22 4.27
N THR A 169 -15.99 -22.28 3.46
CA THR A 169 -16.56 -23.54 3.02
C THR A 169 -16.77 -23.60 1.49
N GLY A 170 -17.04 -24.81 0.97
CA GLY A 170 -17.32 -25.00 -0.44
C GLY A 170 -18.81 -24.87 -0.79
N PRO A 171 -19.15 -24.87 -2.12
CA PRO A 171 -20.52 -24.68 -2.62
C PRO A 171 -21.53 -25.67 -2.07
N ALA A 172 -21.15 -26.94 -1.87
CA ALA A 172 -22.04 -27.96 -1.32
C ALA A 172 -22.54 -27.63 0.12
N THR A 173 -21.66 -27.07 0.96
CA THR A 173 -22.04 -26.60 2.30
C THR A 173 -22.98 -25.40 2.19
N LEU A 174 -22.65 -24.41 1.34
CA LEU A 174 -23.50 -23.23 1.15
C LEU A 174 -24.91 -23.62 0.67
N ALA A 175 -25.02 -24.55 -0.26
CA ALA A 175 -26.33 -25.06 -0.72
C ALA A 175 -27.18 -25.64 0.43
N ARG A 176 -26.52 -26.35 1.37
CA ARG A 176 -27.21 -26.88 2.56
C ARG A 176 -27.65 -25.74 3.50
N LEU A 177 -26.82 -24.72 3.70
CA LEU A 177 -27.16 -23.58 4.56
C LEU A 177 -28.29 -22.73 3.99
N LEU A 178 -28.33 -22.52 2.67
CA LEU A 178 -29.44 -21.86 1.97
C LEU A 178 -30.74 -22.62 2.16
N LYS A 179 -30.71 -23.95 2.05
CA LYS A 179 -31.91 -24.81 2.34
C LYS A 179 -32.35 -24.75 3.81
N LEU A 180 -31.44 -24.47 4.73
CA LEU A 180 -31.76 -24.26 6.16
C LEU A 180 -32.31 -22.85 6.44
N GLY A 181 -32.38 -21.95 5.48
CA GLY A 181 -32.93 -20.60 5.62
C GLY A 181 -31.93 -19.51 5.82
N ALA A 182 -30.67 -19.74 5.36
CA ALA A 182 -29.72 -18.64 5.26
C ALA A 182 -30.17 -17.61 4.22
N ASP A 183 -30.12 -16.34 4.57
CA ASP A 183 -30.53 -15.21 3.73
C ASP A 183 -29.30 -14.66 2.97
N PRO A 184 -29.23 -14.80 1.63
CA PRO A 184 -28.11 -14.31 0.84
C PRO A 184 -28.01 -12.78 0.79
N ASN A 185 -29.07 -12.06 1.17
CA ASN A 185 -29.18 -10.61 1.11
C ASN A 185 -28.95 -9.90 2.45
N LYS A 186 -28.66 -10.66 3.53
CA LYS A 186 -28.23 -10.04 4.78
C LYS A 186 -26.99 -9.18 4.56
N ARG A 187 -27.01 -8.02 5.19
CA ARG A 187 -25.96 -6.99 5.10
C ARG A 187 -25.23 -6.87 6.43
N ASN A 188 -23.91 -6.72 6.36
CA ASN A 188 -23.11 -6.37 7.53
C ASN A 188 -23.10 -4.84 7.78
N ASP A 189 -22.28 -4.37 8.72
CA ASP A 189 -22.20 -2.95 9.11
C ASP A 189 -21.68 -2.03 7.99
N ALA A 190 -20.99 -2.60 7.01
CA ALA A 190 -20.52 -1.92 5.79
C ALA A 190 -21.48 -2.13 4.59
N ASN A 191 -22.71 -2.61 4.80
CA ASN A 191 -23.69 -2.97 3.77
C ASN A 191 -23.22 -4.04 2.77
N VAL A 192 -22.20 -4.83 3.10
CA VAL A 192 -21.68 -5.92 2.28
C VAL A 192 -22.61 -7.13 2.38
N THR A 193 -22.74 -7.88 1.28
CA THR A 193 -23.56 -9.10 1.19
C THR A 193 -22.69 -10.34 0.96
N ALA A 194 -23.29 -11.53 1.14
CA ALA A 194 -22.67 -12.82 0.82
C ALA A 194 -22.18 -12.90 -0.63
N LEU A 195 -22.93 -12.33 -1.59
CA LEU A 195 -22.57 -12.31 -3.01
C LEU A 195 -21.30 -11.50 -3.28
N MET A 196 -21.08 -10.40 -2.56
CA MET A 196 -19.83 -9.61 -2.67
C MET A 196 -18.61 -10.42 -2.25
N TRP A 197 -18.72 -11.22 -1.19
CA TRP A 197 -17.61 -12.10 -0.76
C TRP A 197 -17.43 -13.33 -1.66
N ALA A 198 -18.50 -13.75 -2.37
CA ALA A 198 -18.45 -14.85 -3.34
C ALA A 198 -17.93 -14.43 -4.73
N ALA A 199 -17.84 -13.13 -5.04
CA ALA A 199 -17.62 -12.60 -6.39
C ALA A 199 -16.25 -12.98 -7.01
N THR A 200 -15.47 -13.82 -6.35
CA THR A 200 -14.22 -14.40 -6.84
C THR A 200 -14.33 -15.92 -7.11
N ASP A 201 -15.50 -16.51 -6.91
CA ASP A 201 -15.77 -17.95 -7.07
C ASP A 201 -17.03 -18.16 -7.91
N LEU A 202 -16.88 -18.75 -9.09
CA LEU A 202 -17.95 -18.91 -10.08
C LEU A 202 -19.12 -19.74 -9.54
N GLU A 203 -18.82 -20.86 -8.85
CA GLU A 203 -19.87 -21.76 -8.37
C GLU A 203 -20.64 -21.18 -7.19
N LYS A 204 -19.94 -20.52 -6.26
CA LYS A 204 -20.58 -19.83 -5.13
C LYS A 204 -21.42 -18.64 -5.61
N THR A 205 -20.90 -17.86 -6.57
CA THR A 205 -21.63 -16.74 -7.17
C THR A 205 -22.92 -17.22 -7.83
N ARG A 206 -22.84 -18.28 -8.66
CA ARG A 206 -24.01 -18.88 -9.31
C ARG A 206 -25.03 -19.34 -8.28
N LEU A 207 -24.56 -20.10 -7.30
CA LEU A 207 -25.43 -20.62 -6.24
C LEU A 207 -26.21 -19.52 -5.51
N LEU A 208 -25.55 -18.41 -5.18
CA LEU A 208 -26.17 -17.28 -4.50
C LEU A 208 -27.17 -16.56 -5.41
N LEU A 209 -26.84 -16.34 -6.68
CA LEU A 209 -27.74 -15.75 -7.67
C LEU A 209 -29.00 -16.62 -7.90
N ASP A 210 -28.82 -17.95 -8.01
CA ASP A 210 -29.93 -18.91 -8.14
C ASP A 210 -30.88 -18.91 -6.91
N HIS A 211 -30.40 -18.41 -5.74
CA HIS A 211 -31.18 -18.25 -4.52
C HIS A 211 -31.58 -16.79 -4.25
N GLY A 212 -31.59 -15.94 -5.27
CA GLY A 212 -32.13 -14.59 -5.19
C GLY A 212 -31.22 -13.54 -4.54
N ALA A 213 -29.88 -13.74 -4.57
CA ALA A 213 -28.98 -12.70 -4.17
C ALA A 213 -29.07 -11.48 -5.09
N ASP A 214 -29.10 -10.26 -4.50
CA ASP A 214 -29.16 -9.00 -5.22
C ASP A 214 -27.83 -8.75 -5.97
N VAL A 215 -27.87 -8.90 -7.29
CA VAL A 215 -26.70 -8.73 -8.18
C VAL A 215 -26.18 -7.31 -8.21
N ASN A 216 -27.01 -6.32 -7.87
CA ASN A 216 -26.68 -4.90 -7.82
C ASN A 216 -26.57 -4.35 -6.39
N ALA A 217 -26.48 -5.22 -5.38
CA ALA A 217 -26.23 -4.80 -4.01
C ALA A 217 -25.04 -3.86 -3.94
N ARG A 218 -25.10 -2.85 -3.07
CA ARG A 218 -24.04 -1.85 -2.88
C ARG A 218 -23.55 -1.84 -1.45
N SER A 219 -22.24 -1.88 -1.28
CA SER A 219 -21.59 -1.62 0.01
C SER A 219 -21.66 -0.13 0.37
N SER A 220 -21.29 0.21 1.60
CA SER A 220 -21.18 1.61 2.05
C SER A 220 -20.19 2.43 1.20
N ASP A 221 -19.24 1.76 0.54
CA ASP A 221 -18.25 2.38 -0.37
C ASP A 221 -18.69 2.31 -1.83
N MET A 222 -19.98 2.06 -2.09
CA MET A 222 -20.59 2.01 -3.41
C MET A 222 -20.07 0.87 -4.30
N ARG A 223 -19.36 -0.13 -3.75
CA ARG A 223 -18.93 -1.31 -4.49
C ARG A 223 -20.08 -2.26 -4.73
N THR A 224 -20.07 -2.85 -5.92
CA THR A 224 -21.03 -3.89 -6.31
C THR A 224 -20.29 -5.22 -6.50
N PRO A 225 -21.02 -6.37 -6.53
CA PRO A 225 -20.40 -7.64 -6.87
C PRO A 225 -19.61 -7.62 -8.19
N LEU A 226 -20.07 -6.83 -9.18
CA LEU A 226 -19.40 -6.69 -10.47
C LEU A 226 -18.06 -5.93 -10.37
N ILE A 227 -18.00 -4.85 -9.58
CA ILE A 227 -16.73 -4.14 -9.29
C ILE A 227 -15.72 -5.08 -8.64
N ILE A 228 -16.17 -5.86 -7.63
CA ILE A 228 -15.33 -6.80 -6.91
C ILE A 228 -14.84 -7.95 -7.83
N ALA A 229 -15.73 -8.48 -8.66
CA ALA A 229 -15.38 -9.54 -9.60
C ALA A 229 -14.36 -9.08 -10.65
N ALA A 230 -14.52 -7.86 -11.16
CA ALA A 230 -13.65 -7.28 -12.19
C ALA A 230 -12.21 -7.03 -11.68
N ARG A 231 -12.03 -6.77 -10.37
CA ARG A 231 -10.72 -6.53 -9.74
C ARG A 231 -9.80 -7.77 -9.76
N ARG A 232 -10.36 -8.96 -9.90
CA ARG A 232 -9.60 -10.20 -9.83
C ARG A 232 -9.04 -10.62 -11.19
N PRO A 233 -7.72 -10.86 -11.33
CA PRO A 233 -7.15 -11.36 -12.58
C PRO A 233 -7.76 -12.72 -13.00
N GLY A 234 -8.12 -12.82 -14.29
CA GLY A 234 -8.66 -14.06 -14.88
C GLY A 234 -10.08 -14.44 -14.45
N ASN A 235 -10.86 -13.49 -13.91
CA ASN A 235 -12.21 -13.74 -13.38
C ASN A 235 -13.35 -13.43 -14.38
N SER A 236 -13.06 -13.38 -15.67
CA SER A 236 -14.03 -13.03 -16.73
C SER A 236 -15.29 -13.90 -16.74
N SER A 237 -15.21 -15.16 -16.30
CA SER A 237 -16.37 -16.03 -16.17
C SER A 237 -17.38 -15.56 -15.12
N VAL A 238 -16.91 -15.04 -13.98
CA VAL A 238 -17.78 -14.44 -12.94
C VAL A 238 -18.33 -13.11 -13.43
N VAL A 239 -17.50 -12.26 -14.04
CA VAL A 239 -17.92 -11.00 -14.67
C VAL A 239 -19.05 -11.26 -15.66
N LYS A 240 -18.88 -12.25 -16.54
CA LYS A 240 -19.93 -12.66 -17.50
C LYS A 240 -21.20 -13.11 -16.78
N LEU A 241 -21.10 -13.96 -15.78
CA LEU A 241 -22.23 -14.49 -15.03
C LEU A 241 -23.04 -13.35 -14.36
N LEU A 242 -22.37 -12.39 -13.71
CA LEU A 242 -23.02 -11.24 -13.10
C LEU A 242 -23.72 -10.36 -14.14
N LEU A 243 -23.08 -10.08 -15.28
CA LEU A 243 -23.67 -9.30 -16.37
C LEU A 243 -24.88 -10.03 -16.99
N ASP A 244 -24.83 -11.35 -17.14
CA ASP A 244 -25.96 -12.16 -17.64
C ASP A 244 -27.15 -12.15 -16.67
N HIS A 245 -26.93 -11.90 -15.37
CA HIS A 245 -27.97 -11.73 -14.34
C HIS A 245 -28.37 -10.24 -14.12
N GLY A 246 -27.97 -9.34 -15.00
CA GLY A 246 -28.39 -7.93 -14.96
C GLY A 246 -27.56 -7.03 -14.04
N ALA A 247 -26.30 -7.39 -13.77
CA ALA A 247 -25.37 -6.46 -13.13
C ALA A 247 -25.18 -5.19 -13.98
N ASN A 248 -25.28 -4.02 -13.35
CA ASN A 248 -25.06 -2.75 -14.02
C ASN A 248 -23.55 -2.54 -14.30
N PRO A 249 -23.11 -2.41 -15.57
CA PRO A 249 -21.70 -2.15 -15.90
C PRO A 249 -21.24 -0.74 -15.49
N ASN A 250 -22.16 0.19 -15.20
CA ASN A 250 -21.89 1.58 -14.79
C ASN A 250 -22.57 1.88 -13.44
N PRO A 251 -22.25 1.18 -12.35
CA PRO A 251 -22.96 1.35 -11.08
C PRO A 251 -22.72 2.73 -10.47
N ASN A 252 -21.59 3.36 -10.76
CA ASN A 252 -21.20 4.67 -10.25
C ASN A 252 -21.14 5.65 -11.43
N ALA A 253 -22.30 6.13 -11.88
CA ALA A 253 -22.45 6.99 -13.05
C ALA A 253 -21.91 8.43 -12.87
N HIS A 254 -20.95 8.65 -11.98
CA HIS A 254 -20.31 9.95 -11.74
C HIS A 254 -18.94 10.02 -12.41
N PRO A 255 -18.60 11.09 -13.13
CA PRO A 255 -17.29 11.25 -13.80
C PRO A 255 -16.07 11.19 -12.86
N ALA A 256 -16.27 11.40 -11.57
CA ALA A 256 -15.25 11.32 -10.53
C ALA A 256 -15.28 9.99 -9.73
N ALA A 257 -15.90 8.93 -10.27
CA ALA A 257 -15.86 7.63 -9.62
C ALA A 257 -14.47 7.01 -9.78
N GLU A 258 -13.71 6.99 -8.71
CA GLU A 258 -12.36 6.41 -8.65
C GLU A 258 -12.36 4.87 -8.78
N SER A 259 -13.53 4.25 -8.93
CA SER A 259 -13.69 2.80 -9.15
C SER A 259 -14.92 2.51 -10.02
N SER A 260 -14.69 1.82 -11.11
CA SER A 260 -15.73 1.24 -11.96
C SER A 260 -15.33 -0.18 -12.35
N PRO A 261 -16.27 -1.05 -12.78
CA PRO A 261 -15.90 -2.39 -13.25
C PRO A 261 -14.82 -2.36 -14.35
N LEU A 262 -14.82 -1.35 -15.22
CA LEU A 262 -13.84 -1.20 -16.28
C LEU A 262 -12.43 -0.83 -15.74
N ILE A 263 -12.35 0.11 -14.81
CA ILE A 263 -11.09 0.46 -14.14
C ILE A 263 -10.52 -0.75 -13.42
N GLU A 264 -11.36 -1.49 -12.69
CA GLU A 264 -10.90 -2.66 -11.93
C GLU A 264 -10.44 -3.80 -12.84
N ALA A 265 -11.11 -4.02 -13.97
CA ALA A 265 -10.65 -4.99 -14.97
C ALA A 265 -9.31 -4.58 -15.61
N ALA A 266 -9.10 -3.28 -15.85
CA ALA A 266 -7.82 -2.74 -16.32
C ALA A 266 -6.72 -2.91 -15.28
N THR A 267 -7.02 -2.65 -14.01
CA THR A 267 -6.12 -2.87 -12.85
C THR A 267 -5.76 -4.36 -12.67
N ALA A 268 -6.67 -5.26 -13.04
CA ALA A 268 -6.40 -6.70 -13.07
C ALA A 268 -5.61 -7.15 -14.31
N GLY A 269 -5.43 -6.29 -15.32
CA GLY A 269 -4.87 -6.64 -16.62
C GLY A 269 -5.74 -7.67 -17.38
N ASP A 270 -7.02 -7.76 -17.03
CA ASP A 270 -7.94 -8.79 -17.57
C ASP A 270 -8.65 -8.29 -18.84
N PHE A 271 -8.00 -8.47 -19.97
CA PHE A 271 -8.54 -8.12 -21.28
C PHE A 271 -9.93 -8.71 -21.53
N ALA A 272 -10.17 -9.98 -21.16
CA ALA A 272 -11.45 -10.63 -21.39
C ALA A 272 -12.58 -9.98 -20.58
N SER A 273 -12.34 -9.60 -19.33
CA SER A 273 -13.30 -8.83 -18.52
C SER A 273 -13.55 -7.45 -19.10
N MET A 274 -12.50 -6.74 -19.57
CA MET A 274 -12.65 -5.42 -20.20
C MET A 274 -13.49 -5.50 -21.48
N GLU A 275 -13.22 -6.47 -22.34
CA GLU A 275 -13.98 -6.69 -23.58
C GLU A 275 -15.47 -6.97 -23.29
N LEU A 276 -15.75 -7.84 -22.31
CA LEU A 276 -17.12 -8.12 -21.85
C LEU A 276 -17.82 -6.87 -21.32
N LEU A 277 -17.17 -6.10 -20.47
CA LEU A 277 -17.74 -4.90 -19.87
C LEU A 277 -18.07 -3.85 -20.93
N ILE A 278 -17.15 -3.57 -21.84
CA ILE A 278 -17.35 -2.61 -22.96
C ILE A 278 -18.46 -3.12 -23.89
N GLY A 279 -18.48 -4.43 -24.19
CA GLY A 279 -19.52 -5.06 -25.00
C GLY A 279 -20.92 -5.01 -24.36
N ARG A 280 -21.00 -4.82 -23.04
CA ARG A 280 -22.25 -4.69 -22.28
C ARG A 280 -22.54 -3.24 -21.87
N GLY A 281 -21.86 -2.24 -22.47
CA GLY A 281 -22.16 -0.83 -22.34
C GLY A 281 -21.43 -0.13 -21.18
N ALA A 282 -20.26 -0.63 -20.75
CA ALA A 282 -19.41 0.12 -19.84
C ALA A 282 -18.95 1.45 -20.50
N GLU A 283 -19.08 2.56 -19.78
CA GLU A 283 -18.75 3.90 -20.27
C GLU A 283 -17.24 4.14 -20.23
N VAL A 284 -16.61 4.07 -21.42
CA VAL A 284 -15.15 4.23 -21.53
C VAL A 284 -14.73 5.66 -21.23
N LYS A 285 -15.47 6.71 -21.67
CA LYS A 285 -15.09 8.11 -21.43
C LYS A 285 -14.97 8.48 -19.96
N ALA A 286 -15.88 7.99 -19.13
CA ALA A 286 -15.88 8.30 -17.70
C ALA A 286 -14.76 7.58 -16.92
N SER A 287 -14.21 6.50 -17.47
CA SER A 287 -13.24 5.62 -16.80
C SER A 287 -11.88 5.58 -17.52
N GLY A 288 -11.77 6.23 -18.70
CA GLY A 288 -10.73 5.93 -19.67
C GLY A 288 -9.31 6.35 -19.26
N GLU A 289 -9.17 7.49 -18.60
CA GLU A 289 -7.89 7.97 -18.08
C GLU A 289 -7.27 6.93 -17.14
N LEU A 290 -7.95 6.62 -16.04
CA LEU A 290 -7.43 5.69 -15.02
C LEU A 290 -7.35 4.25 -15.56
N ALA A 291 -8.31 3.82 -16.40
CA ALA A 291 -8.25 2.51 -17.02
C ALA A 291 -7.04 2.37 -17.97
N LEU A 292 -6.66 3.45 -18.69
CA LEU A 292 -5.49 3.46 -19.55
C LEU A 292 -4.20 3.35 -18.75
N GLU A 293 -4.05 4.16 -17.69
CA GLU A 293 -2.91 4.08 -16.77
C GLU A 293 -2.74 2.67 -16.18
N MET A 294 -3.83 2.10 -15.66
CA MET A 294 -3.81 0.76 -15.08
C MET A 294 -3.46 -0.31 -16.12
N ALA A 295 -4.02 -0.23 -17.32
CA ALA A 295 -3.72 -1.16 -18.40
C ALA A 295 -2.25 -1.13 -18.82
N VAL A 296 -1.64 0.07 -18.88
CA VAL A 296 -0.20 0.24 -19.13
C VAL A 296 0.61 -0.31 -17.96
N GLY A 297 0.24 0.03 -16.73
CA GLY A 297 0.92 -0.45 -15.51
C GLY A 297 0.96 -1.97 -15.40
N MET A 298 -0.07 -2.63 -15.88
CA MET A 298 -0.13 -4.10 -15.94
C MET A 298 0.55 -4.70 -17.18
N GLY A 299 1.12 -3.88 -18.08
CA GLY A 299 1.71 -4.35 -19.33
C GLY A 299 0.70 -4.99 -20.28
N CYS A 300 -0.60 -4.67 -20.14
CA CYS A 300 -1.66 -5.24 -20.95
C CYS A 300 -1.83 -4.47 -22.28
N SER A 301 -0.95 -4.70 -23.25
CA SER A 301 -1.00 -4.01 -24.56
C SER A 301 -2.34 -4.18 -25.29
N LYS A 302 -3.01 -5.34 -25.13
CA LYS A 302 -4.35 -5.57 -25.70
C LYS A 302 -5.41 -4.68 -25.02
N CYS A 303 -5.31 -4.48 -23.70
CA CYS A 303 -6.20 -3.59 -22.96
C CYS A 303 -6.02 -2.14 -23.41
N VAL A 304 -4.79 -1.69 -23.59
CA VAL A 304 -4.45 -0.36 -24.12
C VAL A 304 -5.04 -0.16 -25.51
N ALA A 305 -4.85 -1.12 -26.42
CA ALA A 305 -5.41 -1.06 -27.77
C ALA A 305 -6.96 -1.04 -27.79
N LEU A 306 -7.58 -1.79 -26.87
CA LEU A 306 -9.04 -1.84 -26.72
C LEU A 306 -9.60 -0.47 -26.28
N LEU A 307 -8.94 0.21 -25.34
CA LEU A 307 -9.32 1.55 -24.86
C LEU A 307 -9.09 2.60 -25.94
N ALA A 308 -7.94 2.58 -26.61
CA ALA A 308 -7.59 3.51 -27.68
C ALA A 308 -8.56 3.47 -28.86
N ALA A 309 -9.16 2.30 -29.14
CA ALA A 309 -10.19 2.14 -30.19
C ALA A 309 -11.55 2.76 -29.80
N LYS A 310 -11.69 3.41 -28.65
CA LYS A 310 -12.96 3.93 -28.10
C LYS A 310 -13.01 5.45 -27.96
N ASP A 311 -12.24 6.18 -28.76
CA ASP A 311 -12.24 7.65 -28.85
C ASP A 311 -12.11 8.34 -27.46
N LEU A 312 -11.08 7.97 -26.70
CA LEU A 312 -10.68 8.73 -25.53
C LEU A 312 -10.29 10.16 -25.95
N ASP A 313 -10.67 11.13 -25.14
CA ASP A 313 -10.32 12.52 -25.42
C ASP A 313 -8.83 12.80 -25.13
N ARG A 314 -8.37 13.93 -25.65
CA ARG A 314 -6.99 14.41 -25.50
C ARG A 314 -6.60 14.57 -24.02
N GLU A 315 -7.54 15.03 -23.22
CA GLU A 315 -7.36 15.27 -21.79
C GLU A 315 -7.04 13.97 -21.03
N ALA A 316 -7.73 12.88 -21.35
CA ALA A 316 -7.45 11.57 -20.76
C ALA A 316 -6.03 11.06 -21.08
N TYR A 317 -5.59 11.23 -22.35
CA TYR A 317 -4.22 10.87 -22.71
C TYR A 317 -3.17 11.79 -22.07
N SER A 318 -3.47 13.08 -21.90
CA SER A 318 -2.56 14.04 -21.26
C SER A 318 -2.39 13.75 -19.78
N ALA A 319 -3.47 13.39 -19.09
CA ALA A 319 -3.46 13.05 -17.68
C ALA A 319 -2.74 11.71 -17.41
N ALA A 320 -2.92 10.71 -18.29
CA ALA A 320 -2.27 9.41 -18.19
C ALA A 320 -0.77 9.44 -18.55
N LEU A 321 -0.33 10.40 -19.38
CA LEU A 321 1.02 10.42 -19.96
C LEU A 321 2.16 10.41 -18.92
N PRO A 322 2.11 11.13 -17.77
CA PRO A 322 3.16 11.07 -16.75
C PRO A 322 3.40 9.64 -16.24
N ASN A 323 2.34 8.93 -15.86
CA ASN A 323 2.42 7.57 -15.35
C ASN A 323 2.85 6.57 -16.45
N ILE A 324 2.33 6.73 -17.67
CA ILE A 324 2.75 5.94 -18.83
C ILE A 324 4.26 6.11 -19.09
N ALA A 325 4.77 7.33 -19.00
CA ALA A 325 6.20 7.62 -19.15
C ALA A 325 7.05 7.01 -18.04
N PHE A 326 6.56 7.01 -16.79
CA PHE A 326 7.22 6.34 -15.66
C PHE A 326 7.34 4.83 -15.87
N LEU A 327 6.31 4.21 -16.45
CA LEU A 327 6.26 2.76 -16.70
C LEU A 327 7.15 2.31 -17.88
N GLY A 328 7.73 3.25 -18.65
CA GLY A 328 8.73 2.96 -19.67
C GLY A 328 8.17 2.25 -20.92
N ASP A 329 6.86 2.32 -21.17
CA ASP A 329 6.27 1.74 -22.39
C ASP A 329 6.30 2.76 -23.54
N VAL A 330 7.34 2.68 -24.38
CA VAL A 330 7.53 3.57 -25.55
C VAL A 330 6.32 3.56 -26.49
N ASN A 331 5.67 2.40 -26.67
CA ASN A 331 4.51 2.30 -27.57
C ASN A 331 3.29 3.01 -26.97
N ALA A 332 3.07 2.87 -25.66
CA ALA A 332 2.00 3.57 -24.95
C ALA A 332 2.24 5.09 -24.91
N VAL A 333 3.49 5.53 -24.68
CA VAL A 333 3.89 6.96 -24.77
C VAL A 333 3.62 7.49 -26.17
N LYS A 334 4.06 6.76 -27.20
CA LYS A 334 3.83 7.14 -28.60
C LYS A 334 2.33 7.23 -28.89
N LEU A 335 1.55 6.25 -28.47
CA LEU A 335 0.09 6.22 -28.65
C LEU A 335 -0.55 7.48 -28.04
N ALA A 336 -0.23 7.79 -26.78
CA ALA A 336 -0.78 8.97 -26.10
C ALA A 336 -0.44 10.27 -26.82
N LEU A 337 0.81 10.45 -27.26
CA LEU A 337 1.26 11.62 -28.00
C LEU A 337 0.63 11.72 -29.39
N ASP A 338 0.45 10.59 -30.10
CA ASP A 338 -0.21 10.55 -31.42
C ASP A 338 -1.72 10.89 -31.32
N HIS A 339 -2.34 10.67 -30.14
CA HIS A 339 -3.71 11.12 -29.83
C HIS A 339 -3.77 12.53 -29.21
N GLY A 340 -2.66 13.28 -29.29
CA GLY A 340 -2.60 14.71 -28.96
C GLY A 340 -2.38 15.00 -27.46
N ALA A 341 -1.89 14.05 -26.67
CA ALA A 341 -1.50 14.33 -25.29
C ALA A 341 -0.51 15.49 -25.22
N ASP A 342 -0.67 16.36 -24.23
CA ASP A 342 0.26 17.45 -23.97
C ASP A 342 1.54 16.89 -23.33
N VAL A 343 2.63 16.94 -24.09
CA VAL A 343 3.94 16.42 -23.66
C VAL A 343 4.53 17.18 -22.46
N ASN A 344 4.04 18.40 -22.17
CA ASN A 344 4.43 19.24 -21.05
C ASN A 344 3.32 19.41 -20.01
N ALA A 345 2.25 18.61 -20.06
CA ALA A 345 1.21 18.65 -19.06
C ALA A 345 1.79 18.44 -17.66
N PHE A 346 1.33 19.23 -16.69
CA PHE A 346 1.64 19.03 -15.29
C PHE A 346 0.59 18.12 -14.65
N ASP A 347 1.05 17.14 -13.91
CA ASP A 347 0.19 16.38 -13.01
C ASP A 347 -0.27 17.25 -11.81
N PRO A 348 -1.19 16.76 -10.96
CA PRO A 348 -1.62 17.49 -9.76
C PRO A 348 -0.48 17.82 -8.78
N LEU A 349 0.66 17.13 -8.85
CA LEU A 349 1.85 17.38 -8.04
C LEU A 349 2.82 18.38 -8.72
N GLY A 350 2.50 18.88 -9.92
CA GLY A 350 3.32 19.88 -10.62
C GLY A 350 4.53 19.29 -11.35
N ARG A 351 4.42 18.08 -11.86
CA ARG A 351 5.48 17.33 -12.56
C ARG A 351 5.11 17.03 -14.00
N THR A 352 6.10 17.04 -14.87
CA THR A 352 5.92 16.74 -16.30
C THR A 352 6.17 15.25 -16.61
N PRO A 353 5.66 14.72 -17.74
CA PRO A 353 5.96 13.36 -18.19
C PRO A 353 7.46 13.05 -18.28
N LEU A 354 8.27 14.04 -18.70
CA LEU A 354 9.73 13.85 -18.77
C LEU A 354 10.38 13.69 -17.38
N MET A 355 9.86 14.34 -16.33
CA MET A 355 10.31 14.12 -14.95
C MET A 355 9.98 12.71 -14.49
N TYR A 356 8.81 12.17 -14.80
CA TYR A 356 8.42 10.81 -14.50
C TYR A 356 9.29 9.78 -15.23
N ALA A 357 9.57 9.98 -16.53
CA ALA A 357 10.50 9.13 -17.27
C ALA A 357 11.91 9.16 -16.67
N ALA A 358 12.38 10.32 -16.20
CA ALA A 358 13.68 10.50 -15.58
C ALA A 358 13.77 9.90 -14.17
N ALA A 359 12.64 9.74 -13.48
CA ALA A 359 12.53 9.15 -12.13
C ALA A 359 12.35 7.63 -12.15
N SER A 360 12.14 7.03 -13.30
CA SER A 360 11.88 5.60 -13.44
C SER A 360 13.15 4.77 -13.25
N ASP A 361 13.08 3.72 -12.41
CA ASP A 361 14.16 2.72 -12.28
C ASP A 361 14.37 1.89 -13.57
N LEU A 362 13.44 1.96 -14.52
CA LEU A 362 13.59 1.31 -15.83
C LEU A 362 14.64 2.01 -16.71
N LEU A 363 14.91 3.29 -16.44
CA LEU A 363 15.91 4.10 -17.13
C LEU A 363 15.78 4.03 -18.67
N ASP A 364 14.53 4.02 -19.15
CA ASP A 364 14.24 3.83 -20.57
C ASP A 364 14.60 5.08 -21.37
N LEU A 365 15.77 5.01 -22.03
CA LEU A 365 16.29 6.10 -22.83
C LEU A 365 15.41 6.43 -24.04
N ASP A 366 14.70 5.45 -24.60
CA ASP A 366 13.89 5.68 -25.81
C ASP A 366 12.60 6.43 -25.47
N VAL A 367 12.03 6.21 -24.27
CA VAL A 367 10.93 7.06 -23.73
C VAL A 367 11.39 8.50 -23.57
N VAL A 368 12.57 8.71 -22.94
CA VAL A 368 13.12 10.07 -22.73
C VAL A 368 13.37 10.78 -24.08
N LYS A 369 13.97 10.09 -25.04
CA LYS A 369 14.19 10.62 -26.40
C LYS A 369 12.87 10.99 -27.06
N LEU A 370 11.90 10.08 -27.07
CA LEU A 370 10.60 10.29 -27.68
C LEU A 370 9.89 11.52 -27.12
N LEU A 371 9.87 11.69 -25.81
CA LEU A 371 9.27 12.86 -25.17
C LEU A 371 9.95 14.16 -25.62
N VAL A 372 11.30 14.20 -25.63
CA VAL A 372 12.04 15.40 -26.04
C VAL A 372 11.88 15.68 -27.54
N GLU A 373 11.90 14.66 -28.41
CA GLU A 373 11.62 14.78 -29.83
C GLU A 373 10.22 15.35 -30.13
N ARG A 374 9.27 15.08 -29.21
CA ARG A 374 7.90 15.61 -29.28
C ARG A 374 7.73 16.95 -28.55
N GLY A 375 8.80 17.57 -28.07
CA GLY A 375 8.82 18.94 -27.53
C GLY A 375 8.75 19.04 -26.01
N ALA A 376 9.11 17.98 -25.25
CA ALA A 376 9.23 18.08 -23.80
C ALA A 376 10.35 19.05 -23.40
N ASP A 377 10.08 19.91 -22.41
CA ASP A 377 11.09 20.84 -21.87
C ASP A 377 12.10 20.10 -21.00
N VAL A 378 13.33 19.95 -21.51
CA VAL A 378 14.45 19.31 -20.81
C VAL A 378 14.90 20.07 -19.56
N ASN A 379 14.49 21.32 -19.38
CA ASN A 379 14.81 22.19 -18.26
C ASN A 379 13.62 22.45 -17.34
N ALA A 380 12.52 21.71 -17.50
CA ALA A 380 11.38 21.79 -16.61
C ALA A 380 11.82 21.52 -15.15
N LYS A 381 11.15 22.22 -14.21
CA LYS A 381 11.43 22.11 -12.77
C LYS A 381 10.19 21.60 -12.07
N ASP A 382 10.39 20.72 -11.08
CA ASP A 382 9.35 20.34 -10.15
C ASP A 382 8.86 21.57 -9.39
N VAL A 383 7.58 21.87 -9.51
CA VAL A 383 6.93 23.01 -8.83
C VAL A 383 6.14 22.59 -7.59
N HIS A 384 6.27 21.33 -7.19
CA HIS A 384 5.66 20.81 -5.97
C HIS A 384 6.17 21.56 -4.74
N LYS A 385 5.26 22.06 -3.90
CA LYS A 385 5.62 22.95 -2.78
C LYS A 385 6.03 22.23 -1.50
N GLU A 386 5.78 20.93 -1.41
CA GLU A 386 5.85 20.16 -0.17
C GLU A 386 6.66 18.88 -0.32
N GLY A 387 7.95 18.98 -0.58
CA GLY A 387 8.79 17.79 -0.71
C GLY A 387 10.28 18.12 -0.77
N GLY A 388 11.12 17.11 -0.56
CA GLY A 388 12.58 17.22 -0.66
C GLY A 388 13.10 17.42 -2.09
N ASP A 389 12.23 17.24 -3.07
CA ASP A 389 12.48 17.33 -4.51
C ASP A 389 11.93 18.62 -5.14
N SER A 390 11.32 19.50 -4.35
CA SER A 390 10.83 20.82 -4.82
C SER A 390 11.94 21.61 -5.51
N GLY A 391 11.69 22.02 -6.74
CA GLY A 391 12.64 22.80 -7.56
C GLY A 391 13.73 21.98 -8.25
N LEU A 392 13.74 20.63 -8.11
CA LEU A 392 14.62 19.76 -8.87
C LEU A 392 14.29 19.85 -10.37
N THR A 393 15.34 19.87 -11.19
CA THR A 393 15.20 19.78 -12.64
C THR A 393 15.09 18.32 -13.09
N VAL A 394 14.67 18.10 -14.33
CA VAL A 394 14.70 16.76 -14.97
C VAL A 394 16.07 16.10 -14.79
N LEU A 395 17.16 16.84 -14.95
CA LEU A 395 18.53 16.32 -14.81
C LEU A 395 18.85 15.96 -13.36
N ASP A 396 18.40 16.76 -12.38
CA ASP A 396 18.62 16.45 -10.97
C ASP A 396 17.90 15.16 -10.56
N ILE A 397 16.67 14.98 -11.03
CA ILE A 397 15.86 13.75 -10.82
C ILE A 397 16.57 12.54 -11.45
N ALA A 398 17.01 12.64 -12.72
CA ALA A 398 17.73 11.56 -13.38
C ALA A 398 19.01 11.16 -12.63
N LYS A 399 19.77 12.12 -12.10
CA LYS A 399 21.01 11.89 -11.32
C LYS A 399 20.79 11.16 -10.00
N LEU A 400 19.57 11.06 -9.48
CA LEU A 400 19.26 10.22 -8.32
C LEU A 400 19.53 8.73 -8.59
N HIS A 401 19.55 8.32 -9.86
CA HIS A 401 19.83 6.97 -10.33
C HIS A 401 21.32 6.72 -10.71
N GLY A 402 22.19 7.69 -10.41
CA GLY A 402 23.62 7.63 -10.75
C GLY A 402 23.92 8.14 -12.16
N ASP A 403 25.10 7.83 -12.68
CA ASP A 403 25.52 8.20 -14.04
C ASP A 403 25.00 7.17 -15.05
N THR A 404 23.87 7.48 -15.65
CA THR A 404 23.13 6.60 -16.55
C THR A 404 23.18 7.12 -18.00
N PRO A 405 22.88 6.27 -19.00
CA PRO A 405 22.70 6.74 -20.39
C PRO A 405 21.65 7.86 -20.51
N VAL A 406 20.60 7.85 -19.66
CA VAL A 406 19.60 8.92 -19.58
C VAL A 406 20.23 10.24 -19.14
N VAL A 407 21.04 10.24 -18.07
CA VAL A 407 21.75 11.41 -17.57
C VAL A 407 22.68 11.98 -18.65
N GLN A 408 23.51 11.13 -19.27
CA GLN A 408 24.45 11.53 -20.32
C GLN A 408 23.74 12.13 -21.54
N TRP A 409 22.60 11.54 -21.92
CA TRP A 409 21.81 12.03 -23.05
C TRP A 409 21.13 13.37 -22.73
N LEU A 410 20.55 13.52 -21.53
CA LEU A 410 19.94 14.78 -21.08
C LEU A 410 20.96 15.93 -21.07
N ILE A 411 22.19 15.70 -20.57
CA ILE A 411 23.28 16.68 -20.59
C ILE A 411 23.59 17.08 -22.03
N LYS A 412 23.73 16.12 -22.95
CA LYS A 412 23.97 16.38 -24.37
C LYS A 412 22.83 17.15 -25.03
N SER A 413 21.61 16.98 -24.55
CA SER A 413 20.41 17.68 -25.02
C SER A 413 20.21 19.07 -24.38
N GLY A 414 21.15 19.54 -23.54
CA GLY A 414 21.15 20.87 -22.96
C GLY A 414 20.42 20.98 -21.61
N ALA A 415 20.11 19.86 -20.96
CA ALA A 415 19.52 19.86 -19.62
C ALA A 415 20.51 20.43 -18.58
N LYS A 416 19.99 21.26 -17.67
CA LYS A 416 20.76 21.92 -16.60
C LYS A 416 20.30 21.38 -15.24
N GLY A 417 21.27 21.08 -14.37
CA GLY A 417 21.02 20.69 -12.98
C GLY A 417 21.28 21.82 -12.00
N THR A 418 20.72 21.71 -10.80
CA THR A 418 20.92 22.65 -9.68
C THR A 418 22.05 22.23 -8.74
N SER A 419 22.57 21.00 -8.86
CA SER A 419 23.60 20.42 -7.97
C SER A 419 23.21 20.47 -6.49
N PRO A 420 22.18 19.72 -6.07
CA PRO A 420 21.76 19.71 -4.68
C PRO A 420 22.90 19.27 -3.76
N SER A 421 22.99 19.85 -2.55
CA SER A 421 24.03 19.51 -1.58
C SER A 421 23.86 18.09 -1.06
N SER A 422 24.97 17.33 -1.00
CA SER A 422 24.99 16.05 -0.31
C SER A 422 25.14 16.26 1.19
N PRO A 423 24.49 15.43 2.02
CA PRO A 423 24.62 15.53 3.47
C PRO A 423 26.07 15.21 3.90
N VAL A 424 26.51 15.87 4.98
CA VAL A 424 27.80 15.55 5.60
C VAL A 424 27.62 14.30 6.46
N LEU A 425 28.16 13.17 6.02
CA LEU A 425 28.11 11.89 6.71
C LEU A 425 29.30 11.74 7.66
N LYS A 426 29.08 11.21 8.86
CA LYS A 426 30.09 10.89 9.85
C LYS A 426 30.05 9.41 10.19
N ALA A 427 30.90 8.63 9.54
CA ALA A 427 31.00 7.20 9.81
C ALA A 427 31.53 6.94 11.24
N ARG A 428 30.98 5.94 11.90
CA ARG A 428 31.39 5.51 13.23
C ARG A 428 32.76 4.85 13.17
N ARG A 429 33.67 5.32 14.02
CA ARG A 429 35.00 4.70 14.17
C ARG A 429 34.92 3.46 15.06
N GLU A 430 35.75 2.44 14.79
CA GLU A 430 35.90 1.22 15.61
C GLU A 430 34.55 0.52 15.89
N ASN A 431 33.80 0.21 14.83
CA ASN A 431 32.49 -0.40 14.95
C ASN A 431 32.58 -1.95 14.99
N THR A 432 31.76 -2.56 15.84
CA THR A 432 31.59 -4.03 15.94
C THR A 432 30.13 -4.38 15.63
N ILE A 433 29.87 -5.66 15.32
CA ILE A 433 28.50 -6.15 15.12
C ILE A 433 27.62 -5.80 16.32
N GLN A 434 28.15 -6.01 17.55
CA GLN A 434 27.40 -5.74 18.78
C GLN A 434 27.13 -4.24 18.98
N SER A 435 28.10 -3.36 18.72
CA SER A 435 27.91 -1.91 18.86
C SER A 435 27.00 -1.36 17.77
N ALA A 436 27.08 -1.92 16.57
CA ALA A 436 26.24 -1.53 15.43
C ALA A 436 24.76 -1.81 15.71
N ILE A 437 24.43 -3.03 16.16
CA ILE A 437 23.08 -3.43 16.48
C ILE A 437 22.52 -2.62 17.66
N ARG A 438 23.31 -2.44 18.74
CA ARG A 438 22.90 -1.63 19.91
C ARG A 438 22.61 -0.17 19.53
N GLY A 439 23.34 0.38 18.58
CA GLY A 439 23.12 1.75 18.10
C GLY A 439 21.86 1.90 17.25
N SER A 440 21.50 0.90 16.45
CA SER A 440 20.38 0.98 15.51
C SER A 440 19.01 0.74 16.15
N ILE A 441 18.89 -0.19 17.09
CA ILE A 441 17.61 -0.60 17.71
C ILE A 441 16.81 0.60 18.25
N PRO A 442 17.38 1.52 19.08
CA PRO A 442 16.60 2.63 19.63
C PRO A 442 16.07 3.59 18.54
N LEU A 443 16.81 3.76 17.44
CA LEU A 443 16.37 4.59 16.31
C LEU A 443 15.18 3.97 15.61
N LEU A 444 15.25 2.66 15.34
CA LEU A 444 14.18 1.91 14.67
C LEU A 444 12.91 1.92 15.52
N GLN A 445 13.00 1.61 16.81
CA GLN A 445 11.85 1.60 17.71
C GLN A 445 11.24 3.00 17.92
N ARG A 446 12.04 4.05 17.94
CA ARG A 446 11.54 5.44 18.01
C ARG A 446 10.77 5.82 16.73
N ALA A 447 11.33 5.52 15.56
CA ALA A 447 10.67 5.81 14.29
C ALA A 447 9.37 5.00 14.13
N ASP A 448 9.39 3.74 14.53
CA ASP A 448 8.24 2.87 14.56
C ASP A 448 7.13 3.44 15.47
N ALA A 449 7.44 3.81 16.69
CA ALA A 449 6.49 4.40 17.64
C ALA A 449 5.87 5.72 17.16
N ASN A 450 6.64 6.54 16.47
CA ASN A 450 6.19 7.86 16.01
C ASN A 450 5.43 7.82 14.68
N PHE A 451 5.64 6.79 13.85
CA PHE A 451 5.09 6.76 12.49
C PHE A 451 3.57 6.67 12.49
N ILE A 452 2.98 5.67 13.16
CA ILE A 452 1.53 5.43 13.13
C ILE A 452 0.72 6.63 13.63
N PRO A 453 1.05 7.27 14.78
CA PRO A 453 0.32 8.45 15.24
C PRO A 453 0.37 9.64 14.26
N LYS A 454 1.49 9.82 13.56
CA LYS A 454 1.69 10.94 12.61
C LYS A 454 1.13 10.65 11.23
N ALA A 455 1.37 9.44 10.70
CA ALA A 455 0.92 9.04 9.37
C ALA A 455 -0.49 8.46 9.35
N ALA A 456 -1.03 8.08 10.51
CA ALA A 456 -2.29 7.35 10.70
C ALA A 456 -2.38 6.06 9.83
N CYS A 457 -1.24 5.46 9.46
CA CYS A 457 -1.15 4.19 8.74
C CYS A 457 0.07 3.39 9.18
N ALA A 458 0.07 2.09 8.89
CA ALA A 458 1.26 1.27 8.98
C ALA A 458 2.13 1.44 7.73
N SER A 459 3.43 1.26 7.90
CA SER A 459 4.42 1.36 6.84
C SER A 459 5.27 0.10 6.78
N CYS A 460 5.60 -0.34 5.57
CA CYS A 460 6.53 -1.43 5.35
C CYS A 460 7.92 -1.14 5.93
N HIS A 461 8.41 0.10 5.81
CA HIS A 461 9.78 0.49 6.18
C HIS A 461 9.94 0.93 7.63
N ASN A 462 8.99 1.67 8.22
CA ASN A 462 9.12 2.13 9.62
C ASN A 462 8.53 1.15 10.63
N ASN A 463 7.56 0.32 10.25
CA ASN A 463 6.89 -0.60 11.16
C ASN A 463 7.31 -2.06 10.93
N SER A 464 7.02 -2.64 9.76
CA SER A 464 7.19 -4.07 9.54
C SER A 464 8.67 -4.48 9.47
N LEU A 465 9.51 -3.74 8.71
CA LEU A 465 10.95 -4.02 8.66
C LEU A 465 11.63 -3.75 10.01
N ALA A 466 11.22 -2.70 10.72
CA ALA A 466 11.73 -2.42 12.07
C ALA A 466 11.35 -3.53 13.06
N ALA A 467 10.12 -4.07 13.00
CA ALA A 467 9.70 -5.22 13.80
C ALA A 467 10.54 -6.47 13.49
N MET A 468 10.77 -6.78 12.21
CA MET A 468 11.64 -7.90 11.81
C MET A 468 13.07 -7.73 12.35
N ALA A 469 13.66 -6.53 12.23
CA ALA A 469 15.01 -6.24 12.71
C ALA A 469 15.11 -6.34 14.25
N THR A 470 14.13 -5.78 14.94
CA THR A 470 14.04 -5.81 16.41
C THR A 470 13.86 -7.22 16.93
N ALA A 471 12.97 -8.01 16.33
CA ALA A 471 12.75 -9.41 16.70
C ALA A 471 13.99 -10.27 16.43
N SER A 472 14.67 -10.07 15.30
CA SER A 472 15.94 -10.75 15.01
C SER A 472 17.02 -10.40 16.04
N ALA A 473 17.19 -9.13 16.37
CA ALA A 473 18.13 -8.70 17.39
C ALA A 473 17.80 -9.30 18.77
N ARG A 474 16.51 -9.29 19.17
CA ARG A 474 16.01 -9.92 20.41
C ARG A 474 16.38 -11.41 20.49
N SER A 475 16.19 -12.16 19.40
CA SER A 475 16.51 -13.60 19.35
C SER A 475 18.02 -13.88 19.50
N HIS A 476 18.87 -12.90 19.20
CA HIS A 476 20.34 -12.96 19.41
C HIS A 476 20.80 -12.32 20.73
N GLY A 477 19.87 -12.01 21.64
CA GLY A 477 20.17 -11.56 23.01
C GLY A 477 20.45 -10.06 23.15
N PHE A 478 20.07 -9.25 22.19
CA PHE A 478 20.09 -7.79 22.31
C PHE A 478 18.86 -7.29 23.07
N GLN A 479 19.04 -6.23 23.84
CA GLN A 479 17.93 -5.57 24.53
C GLN A 479 17.08 -4.77 23.55
N VAL A 480 15.76 -4.89 23.68
CA VAL A 480 14.75 -4.14 22.95
C VAL A 480 13.73 -3.56 23.92
N ASP A 481 13.08 -2.47 23.56
CA ASP A 481 11.95 -1.94 24.31
C ASP A 481 10.69 -2.79 24.00
N GLU A 482 10.40 -3.74 24.88
CA GLU A 482 9.26 -4.66 24.71
C GLU A 482 7.91 -3.94 24.79
N LYS A 483 7.84 -2.82 25.52
CA LYS A 483 6.61 -2.02 25.60
C LYS A 483 6.30 -1.39 24.23
N THR A 484 7.29 -0.78 23.60
CA THR A 484 7.16 -0.22 22.24
C THR A 484 6.80 -1.31 21.24
N ALA A 485 7.50 -2.46 21.23
CA ALA A 485 7.21 -3.57 20.33
C ALA A 485 5.75 -4.07 20.49
N ALA A 486 5.28 -4.28 21.72
CA ALA A 486 3.90 -4.71 21.98
C ALA A 486 2.85 -3.65 21.57
N GLN A 487 3.15 -2.35 21.73
CA GLN A 487 2.27 -1.27 21.27
C GLN A 487 2.14 -1.26 19.76
N GLN A 488 3.23 -1.47 19.03
CA GLN A 488 3.24 -1.51 17.56
C GLN A 488 2.47 -2.72 17.00
N VAL A 489 2.60 -3.89 17.62
CA VAL A 489 1.76 -5.05 17.28
C VAL A 489 0.28 -4.69 17.40
N LYS A 490 -0.14 -4.09 18.52
CA LYS A 490 -1.54 -3.65 18.72
C LYS A 490 -2.00 -2.66 17.68
N ALA A 491 -1.15 -1.69 17.33
CA ALA A 491 -1.48 -0.67 16.34
C ALA A 491 -1.63 -1.26 14.92
N ASN A 492 -0.74 -2.18 14.52
CA ASN A 492 -0.84 -2.90 13.26
C ASN A 492 -2.11 -3.76 13.20
N VAL A 493 -2.41 -4.52 14.26
CA VAL A 493 -3.61 -5.36 14.33
C VAL A 493 -4.88 -4.51 14.27
N PHE A 494 -4.92 -3.39 15.00
CA PHE A 494 -6.05 -2.45 14.92
C PHE A 494 -6.24 -1.89 13.49
N GLY A 495 -5.15 -1.60 12.79
CA GLY A 495 -5.18 -1.21 11.38
C GLY A 495 -5.81 -2.30 10.49
N LEU A 496 -5.36 -3.55 10.65
CA LEU A 496 -5.93 -4.68 9.91
C LEU A 496 -7.41 -4.93 10.24
N GLU A 497 -7.81 -4.80 11.49
CA GLU A 497 -9.21 -4.91 11.90
C GLU A 497 -10.11 -3.91 11.17
N LYS A 498 -9.67 -2.67 11.02
CA LYS A 498 -10.41 -1.62 10.28
C LYS A 498 -10.50 -1.89 8.78
N LEU A 499 -9.55 -2.64 8.23
CA LEU A 499 -9.47 -2.96 6.81
C LEU A 499 -10.03 -4.35 6.46
N ARG A 500 -10.40 -5.17 7.45
CA ARG A 500 -10.80 -6.57 7.25
C ARG A 500 -11.93 -6.72 6.24
N ASP A 501 -12.98 -5.94 6.38
CA ASP A 501 -14.13 -6.03 5.47
C ASP A 501 -13.79 -5.60 4.03
N TYR A 502 -12.89 -4.61 3.88
CA TYR A 502 -12.34 -4.26 2.55
C TYR A 502 -11.57 -5.42 1.92
N MET A 503 -10.73 -6.09 2.70
CA MET A 503 -9.93 -7.22 2.22
C MET A 503 -10.80 -8.40 1.78
N HIS A 504 -11.91 -8.67 2.47
CA HIS A 504 -12.88 -9.67 2.03
C HIS A 504 -13.55 -9.31 0.70
N GLN A 505 -13.64 -8.01 0.36
CA GLN A 505 -14.11 -7.51 -0.92
C GLN A 505 -12.98 -7.41 -1.98
N GLY A 506 -11.74 -7.80 -1.67
CA GLY A 506 -10.60 -7.70 -2.57
C GLY A 506 -9.98 -6.30 -2.66
N PHE A 507 -10.12 -5.48 -1.64
CA PHE A 507 -9.54 -4.13 -1.59
C PHE A 507 -8.74 -3.93 -0.29
N PHE A 508 -7.70 -3.12 -0.35
CA PHE A 508 -6.92 -2.76 0.84
C PHE A 508 -7.40 -1.46 1.48
N VAL A 509 -7.75 -0.48 0.67
CA VAL A 509 -8.27 0.81 1.14
C VAL A 509 -9.54 1.19 0.36
N PRO A 510 -10.35 2.16 0.85
CA PRO A 510 -11.58 2.58 0.18
C PRO A 510 -11.36 3.08 -1.25
N VAL A 511 -10.23 3.75 -1.50
CA VAL A 511 -9.92 4.43 -2.75
C VAL A 511 -8.40 4.35 -3.00
N GLY A 512 -8.01 4.17 -4.26
CA GLY A 512 -6.59 4.27 -4.66
C GLY A 512 -5.70 3.18 -4.08
N ASP A 513 -6.13 1.92 -4.17
CA ASP A 513 -5.40 0.76 -3.66
C ASP A 513 -4.16 0.43 -4.51
N LEU A 514 -3.15 1.29 -4.48
CA LEU A 514 -1.95 1.17 -5.30
C LEU A 514 -0.84 0.31 -4.67
N PHE A 515 -0.89 0.03 -3.36
CA PHE A 515 0.19 -0.67 -2.64
C PHE A 515 -0.27 -1.92 -1.88
N GLY A 516 -1.51 -2.34 -2.06
CA GLY A 516 -2.19 -3.32 -1.22
C GLY A 516 -1.40 -4.60 -0.91
N PRO A 517 -1.03 -5.45 -1.89
CA PRO A 517 -0.38 -6.72 -1.60
C PRO A 517 0.96 -6.58 -0.88
N VAL A 518 1.77 -5.58 -1.24
CA VAL A 518 3.10 -5.36 -0.63
C VAL A 518 2.96 -4.96 0.84
N VAL A 519 2.12 -3.95 1.12
CA VAL A 519 1.97 -3.40 2.47
C VAL A 519 1.44 -4.46 3.43
N VAL A 520 0.36 -5.17 3.06
CA VAL A 520 -0.22 -6.19 3.94
C VAL A 520 0.68 -7.41 4.10
N SER A 521 1.47 -7.76 3.07
CA SER A 521 2.45 -8.84 3.17
C SER A 521 3.56 -8.48 4.16
N TYR A 522 4.11 -7.27 4.11
CA TYR A 522 5.04 -6.78 5.12
C TYR A 522 4.42 -6.77 6.52
N MET A 523 3.14 -6.34 6.65
CA MET A 523 2.45 -6.36 7.95
C MET A 523 2.39 -7.78 8.53
N LEU A 524 2.02 -8.80 7.74
CA LEU A 524 1.99 -10.18 8.20
C LEU A 524 3.37 -10.71 8.56
N VAL A 525 4.40 -10.43 7.76
CA VAL A 525 5.77 -10.86 8.07
C VAL A 525 6.29 -10.17 9.35
N GLY A 526 5.97 -8.90 9.55
CA GLY A 526 6.30 -8.18 10.79
C GLY A 526 5.56 -8.72 12.01
N LEU A 527 4.29 -9.07 11.86
CA LEU A 527 3.50 -9.70 12.94
C LEU A 527 4.00 -11.10 13.32
N ASP A 528 4.43 -11.90 12.32
CA ASP A 528 5.04 -13.22 12.58
C ASP A 528 6.37 -13.08 13.36
N ALA A 529 7.19 -12.09 12.99
CA ALA A 529 8.43 -11.80 13.71
C ALA A 529 8.19 -11.51 15.21
N GLU A 530 7.06 -10.91 15.56
CA GLU A 530 6.60 -10.64 16.92
C GLU A 530 5.68 -11.76 17.48
N HIS A 531 5.65 -12.93 16.84
CA HIS A 531 4.90 -14.13 17.27
C HIS A 531 3.39 -13.93 17.43
N TYR A 532 2.80 -13.02 16.62
CA TYR A 532 1.36 -12.81 16.61
C TYR A 532 0.63 -14.05 16.08
N LYS A 533 -0.42 -14.48 16.77
CA LYS A 533 -1.21 -15.66 16.37
C LYS A 533 -2.23 -15.32 15.30
N ALA A 534 -2.47 -16.28 14.40
CA ALA A 534 -3.48 -16.16 13.37
C ALA A 534 -4.89 -15.91 13.97
N ASP A 535 -5.61 -14.96 13.36
CA ASP A 535 -6.97 -14.56 13.71
C ASP A 535 -7.77 -14.17 12.46
N LEU A 536 -8.98 -13.62 12.63
CA LEU A 536 -9.82 -13.17 11.51
C LEU A 536 -9.16 -12.08 10.65
N ASN A 537 -8.27 -11.26 11.24
CA ASN A 537 -7.60 -10.19 10.50
C ASN A 537 -6.52 -10.76 9.58
N THR A 538 -5.71 -11.68 10.09
CA THR A 538 -4.67 -12.36 9.30
C THR A 538 -5.28 -13.25 8.23
N ASP A 539 -6.42 -13.90 8.52
CA ASP A 539 -7.17 -14.70 7.55
C ASP A 539 -7.68 -13.82 6.39
N ALA A 540 -8.22 -12.64 6.70
CA ALA A 540 -8.68 -11.68 5.67
C ALA A 540 -7.54 -11.23 4.75
N VAL A 541 -6.35 -10.94 5.31
CA VAL A 541 -5.16 -10.62 4.50
C VAL A 541 -4.77 -11.80 3.61
N ALA A 542 -4.75 -13.02 4.14
CA ALA A 542 -4.41 -14.21 3.35
C ALA A 542 -5.41 -14.46 2.21
N MET A 543 -6.72 -14.25 2.46
CA MET A 543 -7.76 -14.32 1.44
C MET A 543 -7.60 -13.23 0.37
N TYR A 544 -7.32 -12.00 0.80
CA TYR A 544 -7.01 -10.88 -0.09
C TYR A 544 -5.81 -11.20 -0.99
N LEU A 545 -4.70 -11.64 -0.43
CA LEU A 545 -3.51 -12.01 -1.20
C LEU A 545 -3.82 -13.13 -2.21
N LYS A 546 -4.49 -14.20 -1.77
CA LYS A 546 -4.89 -15.30 -2.67
C LYS A 546 -5.74 -14.81 -3.85
N ALA A 547 -6.66 -13.86 -3.60
CA ALA A 547 -7.54 -13.31 -4.62
C ALA A 547 -6.79 -12.45 -5.67
N HIS A 548 -5.63 -11.89 -5.33
CA HIS A 548 -4.83 -11.02 -6.21
C HIS A 548 -3.68 -11.74 -6.92
N GLN A 549 -3.53 -13.04 -6.70
CA GLN A 549 -2.51 -13.80 -7.41
C GLN A 549 -2.90 -13.96 -8.88
N SER A 550 -2.00 -13.60 -9.78
CA SER A 550 -2.17 -13.84 -11.21
C SER A 550 -2.13 -15.35 -11.54
N PRO A 551 -2.78 -15.79 -12.62
CA PRO A 551 -2.82 -17.22 -12.98
C PRO A 551 -1.45 -17.86 -13.18
N ASP A 552 -0.42 -17.10 -13.55
CA ASP A 552 0.96 -17.55 -13.70
C ASP A 552 1.73 -17.66 -12.37
N GLY A 553 1.12 -17.21 -11.26
CA GLY A 553 1.65 -17.36 -9.91
C GLY A 553 2.27 -16.11 -9.29
N GLN A 554 2.45 -15.03 -10.05
CA GLN A 554 2.99 -13.77 -9.52
C GLN A 554 1.91 -12.94 -8.82
N TRP A 555 2.38 -11.98 -8.02
CA TRP A 555 1.60 -10.80 -7.64
C TRP A 555 2.16 -9.62 -8.41
N ALA A 556 1.36 -9.14 -9.36
CA ALA A 556 1.63 -7.94 -10.12
C ALA A 556 0.61 -6.87 -9.76
N TYR A 557 1.06 -5.63 -9.65
CA TYR A 557 0.21 -4.49 -9.37
C TYR A 557 0.68 -3.30 -10.23
N PRO A 558 -0.22 -2.45 -10.73
CA PRO A 558 0.18 -1.29 -11.51
C PRO A 558 1.12 -0.40 -10.69
N ALA A 559 2.33 -0.23 -11.17
CA ALA A 559 3.43 0.35 -10.39
C ALA A 559 3.54 1.88 -10.55
N ALA A 560 2.43 2.60 -10.79
CA ALA A 560 2.44 4.02 -11.12
C ALA A 560 3.01 4.94 -10.02
N ASP A 561 2.88 4.56 -8.74
CA ASP A 561 3.31 5.38 -7.61
C ASP A 561 4.35 4.66 -6.74
N THR A 562 5.29 3.98 -7.36
CA THR A 562 6.24 3.16 -6.62
C THR A 562 7.30 3.98 -5.89
N ARG A 563 7.68 3.49 -4.72
CA ARG A 563 8.82 3.99 -3.95
C ARG A 563 10.02 3.06 -4.13
N PRO A 564 10.82 3.21 -5.19
CA PRO A 564 12.01 2.41 -5.32
C PRO A 564 12.98 2.65 -4.15
N PRO A 565 13.59 1.59 -3.61
CA PRO A 565 13.49 0.20 -4.03
C PRO A 565 12.40 -0.63 -3.31
N ILE A 566 11.57 -0.07 -2.42
CA ILE A 566 10.73 -0.86 -1.52
C ILE A 566 9.48 -1.45 -2.20
N CYS A 567 8.89 -0.75 -3.15
CA CYS A 567 7.61 -1.13 -3.77
C CYS A 567 7.68 -1.16 -5.30
N SER A 568 8.84 -1.40 -5.89
CA SER A 568 9.07 -1.18 -7.33
C SER A 568 9.05 -2.44 -8.20
N ASP A 569 8.96 -3.65 -7.62
CA ASP A 569 9.18 -4.88 -8.38
C ASP A 569 8.16 -5.98 -8.09
N TYR A 570 7.90 -6.82 -9.10
CA TYR A 570 6.98 -7.96 -8.97
C TYR A 570 7.63 -9.15 -8.26
N ILE A 571 8.97 -9.26 -8.29
CA ILE A 571 9.70 -10.35 -7.62
C ILE A 571 9.58 -10.20 -6.12
N GLY A 572 9.80 -8.99 -5.60
CA GLY A 572 9.65 -8.68 -4.18
C GLY A 572 8.21 -8.84 -3.70
N GLN A 573 7.25 -8.33 -4.49
CA GLN A 573 5.82 -8.51 -4.18
C GLN A 573 5.44 -9.99 -4.10
N THR A 574 5.91 -10.79 -5.08
CA THR A 574 5.63 -12.23 -5.12
C THR A 574 6.30 -12.98 -3.96
N ALA A 575 7.56 -12.66 -3.64
CA ALA A 575 8.28 -13.27 -2.53
C ALA A 575 7.61 -12.99 -1.18
N LEU A 576 7.25 -11.72 -0.93
CA LEU A 576 6.58 -11.30 0.32
C LEU A 576 5.18 -11.88 0.45
N SER A 577 4.36 -11.84 -0.63
CA SER A 577 3.00 -12.37 -0.60
C SER A 577 3.00 -13.89 -0.40
N MET A 578 3.91 -14.60 -1.07
CA MET A 578 4.12 -16.02 -0.84
C MET A 578 4.52 -16.30 0.63
N ARG A 579 5.45 -15.51 1.19
CA ARG A 579 5.87 -15.65 2.58
C ARG A 579 4.73 -15.41 3.55
N ALA A 580 3.94 -14.37 3.33
CA ALA A 580 2.76 -14.06 4.14
C ALA A 580 1.74 -15.22 4.15
N LEU A 581 1.50 -15.85 2.99
CA LEU A 581 0.64 -17.04 2.90
C LEU A 581 1.25 -18.26 3.62
N GLN A 582 2.57 -18.47 3.56
CA GLN A 582 3.22 -19.54 4.31
C GLN A 582 3.01 -19.41 5.83
N LEU A 583 2.96 -18.18 6.34
CA LEU A 583 2.86 -17.86 7.76
C LEU A 583 1.42 -17.90 8.29
N TYR A 584 0.46 -17.40 7.48
CA TYR A 584 -0.89 -17.09 7.97
C TYR A 584 -2.04 -17.67 7.13
N ALA A 585 -1.76 -18.54 6.14
CA ALA A 585 -2.86 -19.12 5.37
C ALA A 585 -3.87 -19.86 6.26
N PRO A 586 -5.18 -19.62 6.10
CA PRO A 586 -6.22 -20.36 6.82
C PRO A 586 -6.11 -21.87 6.64
N LYS A 587 -6.29 -22.61 7.70
CA LYS A 587 -6.17 -24.09 7.70
C LYS A 587 -7.30 -24.78 6.93
N THR A 588 -8.43 -24.09 6.76
CA THR A 588 -9.67 -24.64 6.16
C THR A 588 -9.56 -24.90 4.67
N ASP A 589 -8.70 -24.19 3.94
CA ASP A 589 -8.47 -24.40 2.49
C ASP A 589 -6.97 -24.55 2.19
N LYS A 590 -6.27 -25.27 3.06
CA LYS A 590 -4.82 -25.43 2.98
C LYS A 590 -4.33 -25.83 1.59
N ALA A 591 -5.04 -26.74 0.91
CA ALA A 591 -4.63 -27.21 -0.42
C ALA A 591 -4.61 -26.09 -1.48
N ALA A 592 -5.54 -25.13 -1.42
CA ALA A 592 -5.57 -24.01 -2.34
C ALA A 592 -4.43 -23.01 -2.05
N TYR A 593 -4.15 -22.73 -0.78
CA TYR A 593 -3.01 -21.90 -0.40
C TYR A 593 -1.66 -22.55 -0.72
N ASP A 594 -1.52 -23.87 -0.50
CA ASP A 594 -0.33 -24.61 -0.90
C ASP A 594 -0.10 -24.53 -2.42
N ARG A 595 -1.15 -24.58 -3.24
CA ARG A 595 -1.05 -24.36 -4.69
C ARG A 595 -0.60 -22.94 -5.02
N SER A 596 -1.17 -21.91 -4.38
CA SER A 596 -0.74 -20.52 -4.57
C SER A 596 0.75 -20.33 -4.27
N ILE A 597 1.22 -20.90 -3.16
CA ILE A 597 2.64 -20.87 -2.76
C ILE A 597 3.51 -21.61 -3.80
N GLN A 598 3.06 -22.74 -4.33
CA GLN A 598 3.79 -23.51 -5.35
C GLN A 598 3.88 -22.77 -6.68
N LEU A 599 2.80 -22.13 -7.13
CA LEU A 599 2.78 -21.30 -8.32
C LEU A 599 3.75 -20.12 -8.20
N ALA A 600 3.75 -19.44 -7.08
CA ALA A 600 4.67 -18.34 -6.81
C ALA A 600 6.15 -18.79 -6.85
N ALA A 601 6.46 -19.91 -6.20
CA ALA A 601 7.80 -20.49 -6.21
C ALA A 601 8.27 -20.87 -7.63
N ALA A 602 7.38 -21.47 -8.41
CA ALA A 602 7.66 -21.84 -9.80
C ALA A 602 7.89 -20.61 -10.69
N TRP A 603 7.07 -19.57 -10.53
CA TRP A 603 7.25 -18.31 -11.24
C TRP A 603 8.60 -17.65 -10.88
N MET A 604 8.95 -17.54 -9.58
CA MET A 604 10.23 -16.97 -9.15
C MET A 604 11.45 -17.74 -9.66
N ALA A 605 11.36 -19.05 -9.85
CA ALA A 605 12.46 -19.85 -10.39
C ALA A 605 12.83 -19.41 -11.82
N THR A 606 11.86 -18.92 -12.60
CA THR A 606 12.04 -18.49 -14.00
C THR A 606 12.04 -16.97 -14.18
N ALA A 607 11.62 -16.20 -13.20
CA ALA A 607 11.59 -14.74 -13.24
C ALA A 607 12.98 -14.15 -13.54
N ARG A 608 13.01 -13.10 -14.34
CA ARG A 608 14.24 -12.40 -14.73
C ARG A 608 14.40 -11.12 -13.93
N PRO A 609 15.37 -11.03 -13.03
CA PRO A 609 15.67 -9.80 -12.30
C PRO A 609 16.07 -8.67 -13.24
N LYS A 610 15.52 -7.48 -13.06
CA LYS A 610 15.84 -6.27 -13.81
C LYS A 610 16.98 -5.49 -13.16
N ASN A 611 17.12 -5.59 -11.83
CA ASN A 611 18.10 -4.86 -11.03
C ASN A 611 18.61 -5.74 -9.87
N ASN A 612 19.47 -5.19 -9.01
CA ASN A 612 20.05 -5.95 -7.90
C ASN A 612 19.06 -6.14 -6.76
N ASP A 613 18.07 -5.26 -6.62
CA ASP A 613 16.99 -5.40 -5.67
C ASP A 613 16.16 -6.65 -5.97
N ASP A 614 15.77 -6.84 -7.21
CA ASP A 614 15.11 -8.05 -7.73
C ASP A 614 15.91 -9.32 -7.45
N ARG A 615 17.25 -9.28 -7.67
CA ARG A 615 18.14 -10.43 -7.40
C ARG A 615 18.08 -10.82 -5.93
N GLY A 616 18.13 -9.85 -5.02
CA GLY A 616 18.02 -10.07 -3.58
C GLY A 616 16.68 -10.72 -3.21
N TRP A 617 15.58 -10.19 -3.70
CA TRP A 617 14.25 -10.74 -3.46
C TRP A 617 14.07 -12.14 -4.05
N ARG A 618 14.62 -12.39 -5.24
CA ARG A 618 14.55 -13.72 -5.85
C ARG A 618 15.26 -14.78 -5.00
N VAL A 619 16.46 -14.47 -4.49
CA VAL A 619 17.19 -15.36 -3.57
C VAL A 619 16.36 -15.63 -2.32
N LEU A 620 15.85 -14.58 -1.69
CA LEU A 620 15.09 -14.68 -0.45
C LEU A 620 13.79 -15.47 -0.62
N GLY A 621 13.04 -15.19 -1.68
CA GLY A 621 11.80 -15.88 -1.99
C GLY A 621 12.01 -17.38 -2.30
N LEU A 622 13.04 -17.73 -3.10
CA LEU A 622 13.38 -19.12 -3.37
C LEU A 622 13.86 -19.85 -2.11
N ALA A 623 14.62 -19.18 -1.24
CA ALA A 623 15.04 -19.72 0.04
C ALA A 623 13.83 -20.00 0.95
N TRP A 624 12.87 -19.08 1.04
CA TRP A 624 11.63 -19.28 1.80
C TRP A 624 10.76 -20.40 1.21
N ALA A 625 10.73 -20.55 -0.12
CA ALA A 625 10.01 -21.65 -0.77
C ALA A 625 10.62 -23.02 -0.44
N GLY A 626 11.95 -23.10 -0.30
CA GLY A 626 12.69 -24.26 0.20
C GLY A 626 12.66 -25.52 -0.69
N LYS A 627 12.07 -25.45 -1.89
CA LYS A 627 11.80 -26.64 -2.72
C LYS A 627 12.80 -26.83 -3.85
N ASP A 628 13.28 -25.76 -4.47
CA ASP A 628 14.20 -25.80 -5.61
C ASP A 628 15.59 -25.32 -5.23
N LYS A 629 16.42 -26.27 -4.79
CA LYS A 629 17.81 -25.98 -4.40
C LYS A 629 18.65 -25.51 -5.58
N LEU A 630 18.40 -26.00 -6.80
CA LEU A 630 19.18 -25.60 -7.97
C LEU A 630 18.87 -24.15 -8.38
N ALA A 631 17.58 -23.78 -8.43
CA ALA A 631 17.18 -22.41 -8.69
C ALA A 631 17.72 -21.46 -7.61
N THR A 632 17.64 -21.82 -6.32
CA THR A 632 18.18 -21.04 -5.20
C THR A 632 19.70 -20.83 -5.36
N GLN A 633 20.46 -21.90 -5.61
CA GLN A 633 21.92 -21.78 -5.82
C GLN A 633 22.29 -20.95 -7.05
N LYS A 634 21.50 -21.05 -8.14
CA LYS A 634 21.70 -20.20 -9.32
C LYS A 634 21.47 -18.74 -8.97
N ALA A 635 20.37 -18.41 -8.31
CA ALA A 635 20.06 -17.04 -7.88
C ALA A 635 21.12 -16.49 -6.91
N MET A 636 21.62 -17.30 -5.97
CA MET A 636 22.74 -16.90 -5.09
C MET A 636 23.99 -16.53 -5.89
N ARG A 637 24.38 -17.35 -6.87
CA ARG A 637 25.54 -17.04 -7.72
C ARG A 637 25.35 -15.74 -8.51
N GLU A 638 24.16 -15.51 -9.05
CA GLU A 638 23.84 -14.28 -9.77
C GLU A 638 23.93 -13.03 -8.86
N LEU A 639 23.47 -13.15 -7.61
CA LEU A 639 23.60 -12.05 -6.63
C LEU A 639 25.04 -11.84 -6.15
N LEU A 640 25.79 -12.91 -5.90
CA LEU A 640 27.21 -12.82 -5.52
C LEU A 640 28.09 -12.21 -6.62
N ALA A 641 27.79 -12.49 -7.88
CA ALA A 641 28.54 -11.98 -9.03
C ALA A 641 28.48 -10.45 -9.18
N VAL A 642 27.50 -9.78 -8.59
CA VAL A 642 27.34 -8.32 -8.62
C VAL A 642 27.78 -7.63 -7.33
N GLN A 643 28.42 -8.35 -6.39
CA GLN A 643 29.07 -7.73 -5.23
C GLN A 643 30.18 -6.81 -5.69
N ARG A 644 30.22 -5.58 -5.20
CA ARG A 644 31.18 -4.57 -5.60
C ARG A 644 32.51 -4.74 -4.85
N ALA A 645 33.58 -4.05 -5.33
CA ALA A 645 34.89 -4.11 -4.75
C ALA A 645 34.96 -3.61 -3.29
N ASP A 646 34.06 -2.67 -2.91
CA ASP A 646 33.93 -2.18 -1.54
C ASP A 646 33.29 -3.19 -0.59
N GLY A 647 32.80 -4.31 -1.10
CA GLY A 647 32.13 -5.38 -0.36
C GLY A 647 30.61 -5.21 -0.23
N GLY A 648 30.06 -4.11 -0.71
CA GLY A 648 28.63 -3.84 -0.71
C GLY A 648 27.91 -4.26 -1.99
N TRP A 649 26.62 -4.00 -2.02
CA TRP A 649 25.75 -4.05 -3.20
C TRP A 649 25.06 -2.71 -3.40
N SER A 650 24.79 -2.37 -4.65
CA SER A 650 23.94 -1.24 -5.05
C SER A 650 22.57 -1.74 -5.48
N ASP A 651 21.55 -0.88 -5.45
CA ASP A 651 20.23 -1.21 -5.98
C ASP A 651 20.23 -1.30 -7.51
N LEU A 652 20.84 -0.30 -8.16
CA LEU A 652 21.08 -0.25 -9.61
C LEU A 652 22.59 -0.30 -9.90
N ASP A 653 22.99 -0.86 -11.04
CA ASP A 653 24.41 -0.96 -11.43
C ASP A 653 25.09 0.41 -11.53
N SER A 654 24.33 1.47 -11.84
CA SER A 654 24.79 2.87 -11.95
C SER A 654 24.96 3.59 -10.60
N MET A 655 24.48 2.99 -9.49
CA MET A 655 24.52 3.59 -8.15
C MET A 655 25.70 3.07 -7.34
N GLU A 656 26.05 3.78 -6.27
CA GLU A 656 27.00 3.32 -5.27
C GLU A 656 26.37 2.24 -4.37
N SER A 657 27.22 1.48 -3.67
CA SER A 657 26.77 0.53 -2.66
C SER A 657 26.02 1.23 -1.54
N SER A 658 24.92 0.63 -1.08
CA SER A 658 24.11 1.17 0.00
C SER A 658 23.89 0.14 1.12
N ALA A 659 23.59 0.61 2.31
CA ALA A 659 23.24 -0.26 3.44
C ALA A 659 21.91 -0.99 3.20
N TYR A 660 20.99 -0.40 2.43
CA TYR A 660 19.73 -1.05 2.05
C TYR A 660 20.01 -2.28 1.16
N ALA A 661 20.70 -2.09 0.04
CA ALA A 661 20.99 -3.17 -0.89
C ALA A 661 21.91 -4.22 -0.26
N THR A 662 22.96 -3.79 0.47
CA THR A 662 23.93 -4.69 1.11
C THR A 662 23.28 -5.49 2.25
N GLY A 663 22.52 -4.85 3.11
CA GLY A 663 21.82 -5.51 4.23
C GLY A 663 20.83 -6.56 3.72
N LYS A 664 20.02 -6.21 2.70
CA LYS A 664 19.07 -7.14 2.09
C LYS A 664 19.77 -8.29 1.35
N ALA A 665 20.80 -8.01 0.54
CA ALA A 665 21.53 -9.03 -0.17
C ALA A 665 22.20 -10.03 0.80
N LEU A 666 22.84 -9.54 1.86
CA LEU A 666 23.48 -10.37 2.88
C LEU A 666 22.42 -11.22 3.63
N PHE A 667 21.31 -10.62 4.05
CA PHE A 667 20.21 -11.34 4.71
C PHE A 667 19.60 -12.44 3.81
N ALA A 668 19.41 -12.13 2.52
CA ALA A 668 18.92 -13.11 1.55
C ALA A 668 19.89 -14.29 1.36
N LEU A 669 21.19 -14.00 1.22
CA LEU A 669 22.24 -15.01 1.09
C LEU A 669 22.39 -15.85 2.37
N GLN A 670 22.31 -15.25 3.57
CA GLN A 670 22.30 -15.95 4.86
C GLN A 670 21.09 -16.89 4.94
N THR A 671 19.91 -16.41 4.59
CA THR A 671 18.66 -17.21 4.57
C THR A 671 18.77 -18.39 3.58
N ALA A 672 19.50 -18.19 2.47
CA ALA A 672 19.75 -19.24 1.49
C ALA A 672 20.93 -20.17 1.85
N GLY A 673 21.61 -19.94 2.99
CA GLY A 673 22.64 -20.81 3.53
C GLY A 673 24.08 -20.45 3.16
N LEU A 674 24.37 -19.18 2.79
CA LEU A 674 25.74 -18.71 2.59
C LEU A 674 26.53 -18.84 3.90
N SER A 675 27.72 -19.48 3.84
CA SER A 675 28.57 -19.65 5.00
C SER A 675 29.12 -18.34 5.53
N ALA A 676 29.20 -18.18 6.85
CA ALA A 676 29.86 -17.05 7.48
C ALA A 676 31.38 -16.95 7.17
N SER A 677 31.99 -18.06 6.75
CA SER A 677 33.39 -18.12 6.30
C SER A 677 33.58 -17.77 4.83
N ASP A 678 32.51 -17.44 4.10
CA ASP A 678 32.58 -17.00 2.71
C ASP A 678 33.15 -15.58 2.64
N ALA A 679 34.11 -15.37 1.75
CA ALA A 679 34.75 -14.07 1.61
C ALA A 679 33.80 -12.94 1.22
N ALA A 680 32.74 -13.24 0.46
CA ALA A 680 31.70 -12.27 0.12
C ALA A 680 30.88 -11.87 1.36
N TYR A 681 30.58 -12.85 2.23
CA TYR A 681 29.91 -12.60 3.51
C TYR A 681 30.75 -11.66 4.39
N GLU A 682 32.03 -11.96 4.59
CA GLU A 682 32.92 -11.12 5.41
C GLU A 682 33.07 -9.70 4.87
N ARG A 683 33.19 -9.56 3.53
CA ARG A 683 33.25 -8.22 2.90
C ARG A 683 31.97 -7.42 3.15
N ALA A 684 30.80 -8.05 3.03
CA ALA A 684 29.52 -7.40 3.29
C ALA A 684 29.38 -6.93 4.74
N VAL A 685 29.77 -7.75 5.70
CA VAL A 685 29.78 -7.37 7.12
C VAL A 685 30.72 -6.17 7.35
N ARG A 686 31.92 -6.20 6.78
CA ARG A 686 32.86 -5.06 6.88
C ARG A 686 32.28 -3.78 6.27
N PHE A 687 31.65 -3.87 5.10
CA PHE A 687 30.99 -2.72 4.47
C PHE A 687 29.93 -2.10 5.41
N LEU A 688 29.04 -2.92 5.97
CA LEU A 688 27.99 -2.43 6.89
C LEU A 688 28.61 -1.79 8.13
N LEU A 689 29.64 -2.39 8.72
CA LEU A 689 30.29 -1.84 9.91
C LEU A 689 31.03 -0.51 9.62
N SER A 690 31.65 -0.37 8.45
CA SER A 690 32.40 0.83 8.07
C SER A 690 31.52 2.00 7.63
N THR A 691 30.26 1.76 7.26
CA THR A 691 29.35 2.79 6.74
C THR A 691 28.27 3.24 7.73
N GLN A 692 28.18 2.61 8.92
CA GLN A 692 27.27 3.08 9.98
C GLN A 692 27.67 4.47 10.48
N GLN A 693 26.70 5.34 10.66
CA GLN A 693 26.90 6.69 11.17
C GLN A 693 27.11 6.72 12.68
N GLU A 694 27.69 7.82 13.22
CA GLU A 694 27.92 7.98 14.66
C GLU A 694 26.64 7.86 15.49
N ASP A 695 25.48 8.28 14.95
CA ASP A 695 24.16 8.19 15.58
C ASP A 695 23.56 6.78 15.62
N GLY A 696 24.20 5.81 14.94
CA GLY A 696 23.75 4.41 14.86
C GLY A 696 22.89 4.09 13.64
N SER A 697 22.57 5.05 12.78
CA SER A 697 21.85 4.86 11.54
C SER A 697 22.77 4.46 10.39
N TRP A 698 22.18 4.02 9.27
CA TRP A 698 22.81 4.00 7.96
C TRP A 698 22.06 4.96 7.04
N TYR A 699 22.81 5.89 6.45
CA TYR A 699 22.26 6.81 5.45
C TYR A 699 22.04 6.07 4.13
N VAL A 700 20.86 6.26 3.57
CA VAL A 700 20.50 5.86 2.20
C VAL A 700 19.79 7.04 1.55
N ARG A 701 20.20 7.42 0.35
CA ARG A 701 19.55 8.49 -0.40
C ARG A 701 18.26 7.99 -1.07
N SER A 702 17.20 8.74 -0.94
CA SER A 702 15.96 8.48 -1.69
C SER A 702 16.15 8.81 -3.17
N ARG A 703 15.63 7.94 -4.04
CA ARG A 703 15.48 8.21 -5.48
C ARG A 703 14.02 8.25 -5.90
N ALA A 704 13.10 7.95 -4.97
CA ALA A 704 11.67 8.10 -5.23
C ALA A 704 11.26 9.56 -5.17
N MET A 705 10.41 9.97 -6.12
CA MET A 705 9.77 11.27 -6.05
C MET A 705 8.82 11.36 -4.86
N ALA A 706 8.76 12.51 -4.20
CA ALA A 706 7.82 12.73 -3.10
C ALA A 706 6.38 12.79 -3.64
N PHE A 707 5.47 12.00 -3.08
CA PHE A 707 4.04 11.99 -3.44
C PHE A 707 3.12 12.25 -2.25
N GLN A 708 3.68 12.51 -1.09
CA GLN A 708 2.96 12.87 0.13
C GLN A 708 3.74 13.92 0.90
N PRO A 709 3.06 14.75 1.72
CA PRO A 709 3.71 15.72 2.57
C PRO A 709 4.77 15.09 3.47
N TYR A 710 5.88 15.80 3.67
CA TYR A 710 6.91 15.38 4.60
C TYR A 710 6.41 15.48 6.04
N PHE A 711 6.69 14.47 6.83
CA PHE A 711 6.62 14.54 8.28
C PHE A 711 7.83 13.84 8.91
N ASP A 712 8.28 14.35 10.03
CA ASP A 712 9.39 13.78 10.78
C ASP A 712 8.91 12.58 11.63
N ALA A 713 9.33 11.37 11.25
CA ALA A 713 9.08 10.14 12.01
C ALA A 713 10.05 9.98 13.21
N GLY A 714 10.97 10.91 13.43
CA GLY A 714 11.99 10.83 14.47
C GLY A 714 13.18 9.96 14.11
N PHE A 715 13.33 9.58 12.83
CA PHE A 715 14.52 8.93 12.30
C PHE A 715 15.44 9.99 11.67
N PRO A 716 16.78 9.84 11.74
CA PRO A 716 17.71 10.79 11.12
C PRO A 716 17.53 10.91 9.60
N HIS A 717 18.15 11.95 9.01
CA HIS A 717 18.32 12.17 7.57
C HIS A 717 17.17 12.87 6.83
N GLY A 718 16.27 13.58 7.54
CA GLY A 718 15.27 14.46 6.92
C GLY A 718 14.42 13.74 5.86
N PHE A 719 14.39 14.23 4.62
CA PHE A 719 13.61 13.62 3.54
C PHE A 719 14.04 12.18 3.18
N ASP A 720 15.29 11.81 3.49
CA ASP A 720 15.80 10.46 3.26
C ASP A 720 15.55 9.51 4.45
N GLN A 721 14.85 9.96 5.51
CA GLN A 721 14.62 9.20 6.74
C GLN A 721 13.95 7.84 6.49
N TRP A 722 12.98 7.78 5.58
CA TRP A 722 12.20 6.59 5.30
C TRP A 722 13.03 5.44 4.69
N ILE A 723 13.88 5.76 3.73
CA ILE A 723 14.75 4.75 3.09
C ILE A 723 15.98 4.44 3.97
N SER A 724 16.45 5.42 4.75
CA SER A 724 17.51 5.22 5.74
C SER A 724 17.02 4.32 6.89
N ALA A 725 15.76 4.42 7.32
CA ALA A 725 15.15 3.50 8.29
C ALA A 725 15.07 2.07 7.72
N ALA A 726 14.67 1.91 6.46
CA ALA A 726 14.65 0.63 5.78
C ALA A 726 16.07 0.03 5.63
N GLY A 727 17.05 0.84 5.21
CA GLY A 727 18.45 0.43 5.12
C GLY A 727 19.03 0.01 6.46
N THR A 728 18.70 0.77 7.52
CA THR A 728 19.09 0.44 8.90
C THR A 728 18.43 -0.86 9.37
N SER A 729 17.18 -1.11 9.02
CA SER A 729 16.47 -2.35 9.34
C SER A 729 17.12 -3.57 8.66
N TRP A 730 17.41 -3.50 7.35
CA TRP A 730 18.07 -4.57 6.62
C TRP A 730 19.49 -4.83 7.12
N ALA A 731 20.27 -3.78 7.39
CA ALA A 731 21.60 -3.90 7.97
C ALA A 731 21.57 -4.56 9.36
N THR A 732 20.62 -4.16 10.22
CA THR A 732 20.43 -4.73 11.55
C THR A 732 20.01 -6.20 11.48
N LEU A 733 19.09 -6.57 10.56
CA LEU A 733 18.70 -7.96 10.30
C LEU A 733 19.92 -8.83 9.93
N ALA A 734 20.68 -8.41 8.94
CA ALA A 734 21.85 -9.14 8.45
C ALA A 734 22.94 -9.26 9.52
N LEU A 735 23.24 -8.18 10.23
CA LEU A 735 24.23 -8.18 11.31
C LEU A 735 23.77 -9.00 12.52
N SER A 736 22.47 -9.05 12.83
CA SER A 736 21.94 -9.90 13.90
C SER A 736 22.21 -11.38 13.62
N GLN A 737 21.97 -11.82 12.38
CA GLN A 737 22.30 -13.20 11.97
C GLN A 737 23.81 -13.47 11.92
N ALA A 738 24.64 -12.45 11.74
CA ALA A 738 26.08 -12.56 11.81
C ALA A 738 26.62 -12.61 13.25
N SER A 739 25.80 -12.27 14.23
CA SER A 739 26.15 -12.35 15.65
C SER A 739 26.02 -13.78 16.16
N PRO A 740 27.00 -14.34 16.92
CA PRO A 740 26.86 -15.66 17.53
C PRO A 740 25.59 -15.70 18.39
N ALA A 741 24.70 -16.67 18.16
CA ALA A 741 23.56 -16.88 19.02
C ALA A 741 24.05 -17.12 20.47
N ARG A 742 23.61 -16.33 21.44
CA ARG A 742 23.81 -16.67 22.85
C ARG A 742 23.04 -17.96 23.06
N MET A 743 23.77 -19.08 23.39
CA MET A 743 23.14 -20.26 23.95
C MET A 743 22.35 -19.78 25.19
N THR A 744 21.03 -19.78 25.09
CA THR A 744 20.16 -19.72 26.23
C THR A 744 20.50 -20.95 27.05
N MET A 745 21.27 -20.80 28.16
CA MET A 745 21.35 -21.81 29.18
C MET A 745 19.91 -22.08 29.62
N ALA A 746 19.36 -23.19 29.14
CA ALA A 746 18.16 -23.76 29.70
C ALA A 746 18.46 -23.90 31.18
N MET A 747 17.76 -23.16 32.05
CA MET A 747 17.69 -23.43 33.45
C MET A 747 17.10 -24.83 33.62
N LYS A 748 17.98 -25.85 33.61
CA LYS A 748 17.77 -27.09 34.32
C LYS A 748 17.84 -26.72 35.78
N GLY A 749 16.74 -26.77 36.44
CA GLY A 749 16.80 -26.62 37.88
C GLY A 749 15.47 -26.26 38.52
N ARG A 750 14.76 -27.30 38.88
CA ARG A 750 13.84 -27.61 39.97
C ARG A 750 12.36 -27.55 39.68
#